data_ae83897194590d4de019ba8e1fbcd25f
#
_entry.id   ae83897194590d4de019ba8e1fbcd25f
#
_cell.length_a   1.000
_cell.length_b   1.000
_cell.length_c   1.000
_cell.angle_alpha   90.00
_cell.angle_beta   90.00
_cell.angle_gamma   90.00
#
_symmetry.space_group_name_H-M   'P 1'
#
loop_
_entity.id
_entity.type
_entity.pdbx_description
1 polymer ?
#
loop_
_entity_poly.entity_id
_entity_poly.type
_entity_poly.pdbx_seq_one_letter_code
_entity_poly.pdbx_strand_id
1 'polypeptide(L)'
;MKKVTARAALTVVLMAGASAPALAQQAAQGQAAQGQAAQAAVVPEVVVVGNRMALPTIPGSATILGAEVLERSQVYSVNEALRKVPGVMPREEEGLGLRPNIGIRGLNPTRSSKTLLLEDGIPLTFAPYGDNASYYHPSLERFERIEVLKGSGQIAFGPHTVGGVVNYITPNPPKETSGAIGLRGGNRDYYEATANIGGTYGQTGLLLNALRKEADGARDNIHVGVTDVTGKLVQPLGRNQAVTLKLTRYEENSQITYSGLTLAEYSADPRQNPFRNDRFDSERWGASLTHRVDFTDTVALTTAVYGSTFDRYWWRQSSNSAQRPNDSSDPRCGGMANLDTTCGNEGRLREYVAFGVEPRLSASYRTGAFDGDFLAGVRAHYEDQDRLQVNGDTPTARSAGTTANGGVREDNERKVDAYSAFVQNRFDFGRFALTPGIRMEAIDFERTNRLTGQQGSTDLTEWVPGLGATVQATEEVTLFGGVHRGFSPPRVEDVVSNAGGTVDLEAERSWNWELGLRGAAVPGVEFELAWFRMDFDNQIVPASVAGGTGAALTSAGETLHQGMELGARLDSAAMFGTEGYSVYAAGAWTWLWDAEFKGRRFSSVSGFGTVSVTGNDLPYAPEHLLSLTLGYQRDGGPGLEVEAVYTGSMYTDDLNTVAVTADGQRGRMDAYWLFNVQANWTVPGTPVTLYATAKNLFDRTVVVDRSRGSIPNNPRLLQAGAKWTF
;
A
#
# COMPACT_ATOMS: atom_id res chain seq x y z
N MET A 1 14.93 8.90 -32.08
CA MET A 1 14.94 10.36 -31.94
C MET A 1 13.57 10.87 -31.46
N LYS A 2 13.04 10.34 -30.35
CA LYS A 2 11.79 10.81 -29.72
C LYS A 2 11.88 10.92 -28.18
N LYS A 3 13.09 10.91 -27.63
CA LYS A 3 13.34 11.02 -26.17
C LYS A 3 13.26 12.45 -25.59
N VAL A 4 12.82 13.44 -26.36
CA VAL A 4 12.92 14.87 -25.95
C VAL A 4 11.61 15.47 -25.46
N THR A 5 10.46 14.88 -25.76
CA THR A 5 9.16 15.54 -25.50
C THR A 5 8.57 15.33 -24.10
N ALA A 6 8.81 14.21 -23.45
CA ALA A 6 8.26 13.97 -22.10
C ALA A 6 9.05 14.67 -20.98
N ARG A 7 10.35 14.92 -21.18
CA ARG A 7 11.17 15.71 -20.24
C ARG A 7 10.84 17.22 -20.23
N ALA A 8 10.23 17.72 -21.29
CA ALA A 8 9.92 19.16 -21.41
C ALA A 8 8.70 19.58 -20.58
N ALA A 9 7.76 18.70 -20.28
CA ALA A 9 6.56 19.05 -19.50
C ALA A 9 6.83 19.21 -18.00
N LEU A 10 7.82 18.51 -17.46
CA LEU A 10 8.20 18.62 -16.04
C LEU A 10 9.16 19.80 -15.77
N THR A 11 9.84 20.32 -16.81
CA THR A 11 10.84 21.40 -16.68
C THR A 11 10.20 22.79 -16.64
N VAL A 12 8.95 22.95 -17.05
CA VAL A 12 8.25 24.25 -17.07
C VAL A 12 7.82 24.73 -15.68
N VAL A 13 7.71 23.84 -14.68
CA VAL A 13 7.34 24.23 -13.31
C VAL A 13 8.54 24.73 -12.49
N LEU A 14 9.77 24.57 -12.95
CA LEU A 14 11.01 24.86 -12.20
C LEU A 14 11.68 26.22 -12.54
N MET A 15 11.12 27.02 -13.45
CA MET A 15 11.74 28.30 -13.86
C MET A 15 11.05 29.60 -13.38
N ALA A 16 10.20 29.52 -12.36
CA ALA A 16 9.57 30.70 -11.77
C ALA A 16 10.07 31.00 -10.34
N GLY A 17 11.38 30.98 -10.12
CA GLY A 17 11.91 31.22 -8.78
C GLY A 17 13.32 31.75 -8.72
N ALA A 18 13.59 32.92 -9.35
CA ALA A 18 14.81 33.65 -9.07
C ALA A 18 14.61 35.16 -9.35
N SER A 19 14.15 35.88 -8.33
CA SER A 19 14.55 37.28 -8.09
C SER A 19 13.78 37.79 -6.84
N ALA A 20 14.44 37.83 -5.70
CA ALA A 20 14.05 38.66 -4.58
C ALA A 20 15.08 39.77 -4.42
N PRO A 21 14.69 41.02 -4.41
CA PRO A 21 15.50 42.06 -3.79
C PRO A 21 15.02 42.35 -2.38
N ALA A 22 15.99 42.55 -1.52
CA ALA A 22 15.90 43.01 -0.15
C ALA A 22 15.03 44.26 0.01
N LEU A 23 14.11 44.22 0.99
CA LEU A 23 13.58 45.39 1.68
C LEU A 23 13.41 45.01 3.16
N ALA A 24 14.44 45.25 3.90
CA ALA A 24 14.37 45.36 5.36
C ALA A 24 14.47 46.83 5.78
N GLN A 25 13.73 47.14 6.83
CA GLN A 25 13.70 48.40 7.61
C GLN A 25 12.70 49.45 7.15
N GLN A 26 11.52 49.40 7.82
CA GLN A 26 10.95 50.55 8.51
C GLN A 26 9.61 50.12 9.12
N ALA A 27 9.53 50.01 10.45
CA ALA A 27 8.38 50.41 11.19
C ALA A 27 8.56 50.09 12.72
N ALA A 28 8.78 51.07 13.44
CA ALA A 28 8.39 51.06 14.87
C ALA A 28 7.31 52.10 15.07
N GLN A 29 6.32 51.73 15.88
CA GLN A 29 5.29 52.51 16.56
C GLN A 29 3.89 52.53 15.95
N GLY A 30 2.95 51.97 16.74
CA GLY A 30 1.53 52.28 16.63
C GLY A 30 0.59 51.19 17.15
N GLN A 31 0.32 51.22 18.48
CA GLN A 31 -0.93 50.86 19.13
C GLN A 31 -1.50 49.42 19.04
N ALA A 32 -1.66 48.85 20.23
CA ALA A 32 -2.41 47.65 20.53
C ALA A 32 -3.86 47.68 19.98
N ALA A 33 -4.15 46.76 19.09
CA ALA A 33 -5.50 46.24 18.89
C ALA A 33 -5.39 44.74 19.11
N GLN A 34 -6.08 44.21 20.13
CA GLN A 34 -6.30 42.79 20.34
C GLN A 34 -7.10 42.25 19.14
N GLY A 35 -6.40 41.82 18.09
CA GLY A 35 -6.94 41.06 17.01
C GLY A 35 -6.73 39.59 17.33
N GLN A 36 -7.82 38.81 17.38
CA GLN A 36 -7.78 37.35 17.32
C GLN A 36 -6.83 36.99 16.19
N ALA A 37 -5.74 36.32 16.52
CA ALA A 37 -4.83 35.76 15.52
C ALA A 37 -5.68 34.84 14.66
N ALA A 38 -5.84 35.20 13.38
CA ALA A 38 -6.45 34.35 12.38
C ALA A 38 -5.64 33.05 12.39
N GLN A 39 -6.26 31.94 12.76
CA GLN A 39 -5.66 30.63 12.56
C GLN A 39 -5.30 30.56 11.07
N ALA A 40 -4.03 30.36 10.77
CA ALA A 40 -3.60 30.11 9.40
C ALA A 40 -4.45 28.96 8.87
N ALA A 41 -5.11 29.16 7.72
CA ALA A 41 -5.92 28.15 7.09
C ALA A 41 -5.00 27.00 6.74
N VAL A 42 -5.03 25.92 7.52
CA VAL A 42 -4.37 24.68 7.21
C VAL A 42 -5.15 24.07 6.05
N VAL A 43 -4.50 23.78 4.94
CA VAL A 43 -5.15 22.97 3.87
C VAL A 43 -5.41 21.60 4.47
N PRO A 44 -6.65 21.18 4.72
CA PRO A 44 -6.90 19.83 5.15
C PRO A 44 -6.50 18.90 4.00
N GLU A 45 -5.68 17.92 4.33
CA GLU A 45 -5.34 16.83 3.43
C GLU A 45 -6.61 16.11 3.00
N VAL A 46 -6.58 15.48 1.83
CA VAL A 46 -7.66 14.56 1.45
C VAL A 46 -7.50 13.30 2.29
N VAL A 47 -8.25 13.25 3.38
CA VAL A 47 -8.26 12.14 4.32
C VAL A 47 -9.36 11.14 3.94
N VAL A 48 -9.12 9.88 4.21
CA VAL A 48 -10.10 8.80 4.01
C VAL A 48 -10.91 8.60 5.28
N VAL A 49 -10.25 8.64 6.43
CA VAL A 49 -10.84 8.49 7.76
C VAL A 49 -10.78 9.81 8.53
N GLY A 50 -9.69 10.55 8.41
CA GLY A 50 -9.45 11.80 9.11
C GLY A 50 -8.80 11.60 10.48
N ASN A 51 -9.53 11.88 11.53
CA ASN A 51 -9.05 11.69 12.90
C ASN A 51 -9.97 10.72 13.66
N ARG A 52 -9.55 10.31 14.87
CA ARG A 52 -10.35 9.40 15.70
C ARG A 52 -11.74 9.94 16.06
N MET A 53 -11.93 11.25 16.11
CA MET A 53 -13.24 11.86 16.39
C MET A 53 -14.21 11.72 15.21
N ALA A 54 -13.71 11.51 13.99
CA ALA A 54 -14.53 11.26 12.81
C ALA A 54 -14.99 9.80 12.69
N LEU A 55 -14.34 8.86 13.37
CA LEU A 55 -14.68 7.42 13.29
C LEU A 55 -16.18 7.13 13.50
N PRO A 56 -16.88 7.73 14.49
CA PRO A 56 -18.31 7.47 14.69
C PRO A 56 -19.20 7.80 13.48
N THR A 57 -18.75 8.67 12.59
CA THR A 57 -19.55 9.08 11.40
C THR A 57 -19.31 8.21 10.18
N ILE A 58 -18.33 7.31 10.20
CA ILE A 58 -17.96 6.47 9.05
C ILE A 58 -18.84 5.23 8.98
N PRO A 59 -19.56 5.00 7.87
CA PRO A 59 -20.46 3.85 7.73
C PRO A 59 -19.72 2.61 7.21
N GLY A 60 -18.64 2.20 7.87
CA GLY A 60 -17.80 1.05 7.51
C GLY A 60 -16.65 0.88 8.49
N SER A 61 -15.96 -0.26 8.46
CA SER A 61 -14.78 -0.49 9.30
C SER A 61 -13.66 0.47 8.95
N ALA A 62 -13.06 1.09 9.97
CA ALA A 62 -12.02 2.07 9.80
C ALA A 62 -10.96 1.99 10.91
N THR A 63 -9.69 2.00 10.52
CA THR A 63 -8.57 1.95 11.46
C THR A 63 -7.59 3.08 11.17
N ILE A 64 -7.10 3.74 12.22
CA ILE A 64 -6.04 4.74 12.15
C ILE A 64 -4.84 4.24 12.95
N LEU A 65 -3.72 4.04 12.27
CA LEU A 65 -2.42 3.82 12.91
C LEU A 65 -1.69 5.18 12.97
N GLY A 66 -1.78 5.86 14.09
CA GLY A 66 -1.15 7.17 14.28
C GLY A 66 0.35 7.07 14.60
N ALA A 67 1.03 8.22 14.55
CA ALA A 67 2.47 8.34 14.82
C ALA A 67 2.90 7.66 16.13
N GLU A 68 2.09 7.80 17.18
CA GLU A 68 2.35 7.18 18.48
C GLU A 68 2.48 5.65 18.38
N VAL A 69 1.58 4.97 17.64
CA VAL A 69 1.62 3.52 17.44
C VAL A 69 2.83 3.13 16.60
N LEU A 70 3.12 3.86 15.52
CA LEU A 70 4.24 3.61 14.62
C LEU A 70 5.58 3.77 15.35
N GLU A 71 5.72 4.84 16.15
CA GLU A 71 6.93 5.10 16.93
C GLU A 71 7.12 4.13 18.10
N ARG A 72 6.08 3.82 18.89
CA ARG A 72 6.18 2.89 20.03
C ARG A 72 6.55 1.49 19.57
N SER A 73 5.90 1.00 18.53
CA SER A 73 6.17 -0.34 17.97
C SER A 73 7.47 -0.42 17.18
N GLN A 74 8.16 0.71 16.96
CA GLN A 74 9.41 0.76 16.18
C GLN A 74 9.31 -0.09 14.91
N VAL A 75 8.20 0.12 14.17
CA VAL A 75 7.96 -0.60 12.91
C VAL A 75 9.03 -0.21 11.89
N TYR A 76 9.56 -1.18 11.14
CA TYR A 76 10.58 -0.92 10.13
C TYR A 76 10.09 -1.15 8.69
N SER A 77 8.86 -1.66 8.55
CA SER A 77 8.22 -1.92 7.26
C SER A 77 6.71 -1.70 7.31
N VAL A 78 6.11 -1.41 6.17
CA VAL A 78 4.66 -1.28 6.04
C VAL A 78 3.93 -2.59 6.41
N ASN A 79 4.54 -3.75 6.17
CA ASN A 79 3.97 -5.04 6.54
C ASN A 79 3.81 -5.16 8.06
N GLU A 80 4.80 -4.69 8.84
CA GLU A 80 4.67 -4.65 10.31
C GLU A 80 3.56 -3.72 10.79
N ALA A 81 3.40 -2.57 10.17
CA ALA A 81 2.34 -1.64 10.52
C ALA A 81 0.96 -2.25 10.21
N LEU A 82 0.77 -2.76 9.01
CA LEU A 82 -0.56 -3.18 8.53
C LEU A 82 -1.07 -4.48 9.17
N ARG A 83 -0.23 -5.36 9.71
CA ARG A 83 -0.71 -6.52 10.47
C ARG A 83 -1.39 -6.16 11.82
N LYS A 84 -1.25 -4.89 12.25
CA LYS A 84 -1.98 -4.34 13.42
C LYS A 84 -3.42 -3.89 13.06
N VAL A 85 -3.83 -4.03 11.80
CA VAL A 85 -5.16 -3.67 11.31
C VAL A 85 -5.99 -4.95 11.11
N PRO A 86 -7.16 -5.08 11.76
CA PRO A 86 -8.03 -6.22 11.53
C PRO A 86 -8.41 -6.36 10.05
N GLY A 87 -8.49 -7.58 9.55
CA GLY A 87 -8.84 -7.88 8.15
C GLY A 87 -7.70 -7.73 7.16
N VAL A 88 -6.54 -7.21 7.56
CA VAL A 88 -5.41 -6.99 6.65
C VAL A 88 -4.35 -8.09 6.81
N MET A 89 -3.98 -8.70 5.71
CA MET A 89 -2.91 -9.70 5.60
C MET A 89 -1.77 -9.15 4.75
N PRO A 90 -0.72 -8.60 5.33
CA PRO A 90 0.51 -8.30 4.61
C PRO A 90 1.36 -9.56 4.47
N ARG A 91 1.80 -9.88 3.24
CA ARG A 91 2.68 -11.00 2.95
C ARG A 91 4.09 -10.50 2.63
N GLU A 92 5.08 -11.08 3.27
CA GLU A 92 6.50 -10.76 3.06
C GLU A 92 6.99 -11.30 1.70
N GLU A 93 8.01 -10.62 1.15
CA GLU A 93 8.68 -11.06 -0.08
C GLU A 93 10.21 -10.95 0.02
N GLU A 94 10.76 -9.73 0.09
CA GLU A 94 12.20 -9.49 0.19
C GLU A 94 12.70 -9.29 1.63
N GLY A 95 11.77 -9.01 2.52
CA GLY A 95 12.03 -8.89 3.95
C GLY A 95 12.14 -7.47 4.50
N LEU A 96 11.92 -6.45 3.69
CA LEU A 96 11.91 -5.03 4.13
C LEU A 96 10.61 -4.30 3.76
N GLY A 97 9.66 -4.98 3.11
CA GLY A 97 8.34 -4.44 2.78
C GLY A 97 8.33 -3.38 1.68
N LEU A 98 9.33 -3.37 0.80
CA LEU A 98 9.42 -2.41 -0.31
C LEU A 98 8.44 -2.73 -1.45
N ARG A 99 7.98 -3.96 -1.51
CA ARG A 99 6.96 -4.46 -2.43
C ARG A 99 5.86 -5.13 -1.64
N PRO A 100 5.04 -4.35 -0.92
CA PRO A 100 4.03 -4.93 -0.04
C PRO A 100 3.03 -5.73 -0.86
N ASN A 101 2.70 -6.90 -0.33
CA ASN A 101 1.63 -7.73 -0.82
C ASN A 101 0.51 -7.65 0.22
N ILE A 102 -0.49 -6.81 -0.02
CA ILE A 102 -1.56 -6.49 0.94
C ILE A 102 -2.87 -7.09 0.45
N GLY A 103 -3.36 -8.10 1.17
CA GLY A 103 -4.70 -8.64 1.02
C GLY A 103 -5.61 -8.14 2.14
N ILE A 104 -6.88 -7.91 1.84
CA ILE A 104 -7.89 -7.50 2.80
C ILE A 104 -9.03 -8.53 2.76
N ARG A 105 -9.46 -9.04 3.93
CA ARG A 105 -10.61 -9.97 4.05
C ARG A 105 -10.47 -11.23 3.20
N GLY A 106 -9.29 -11.83 3.20
CA GLY A 106 -9.01 -13.06 2.45
C GLY A 106 -8.76 -12.88 0.96
N LEU A 107 -8.73 -11.66 0.45
CA LEU A 107 -8.30 -11.39 -0.93
C LEU A 107 -6.82 -11.70 -1.10
N ASN A 108 -6.47 -12.27 -2.26
CA ASN A 108 -5.09 -12.61 -2.57
C ASN A 108 -4.18 -11.37 -2.48
N PRO A 109 -3.14 -11.39 -1.63
CA PRO A 109 -2.34 -10.21 -1.35
C PRO A 109 -1.37 -9.82 -2.48
N THR A 110 -1.19 -10.68 -3.48
CA THR A 110 -0.13 -10.51 -4.50
C THR A 110 -0.12 -9.12 -5.12
N ARG A 111 0.99 -8.41 -4.88
CA ARG A 111 1.26 -7.04 -5.38
C ARG A 111 0.19 -6.01 -5.00
N SER A 112 -0.57 -6.25 -3.94
CA SER A 112 -1.65 -5.35 -3.47
C SER A 112 -2.68 -5.01 -4.55
N SER A 113 -2.83 -5.86 -5.58
CA SER A 113 -3.63 -5.56 -6.76
C SER A 113 -5.12 -5.41 -6.50
N LYS A 114 -5.60 -5.79 -5.31
CA LYS A 114 -6.98 -5.70 -4.87
C LYS A 114 -7.20 -4.60 -3.81
N THR A 115 -6.17 -3.84 -3.49
CA THR A 115 -6.18 -2.82 -2.44
C THR A 115 -5.82 -1.47 -3.04
N LEU A 116 -6.64 -0.45 -2.81
CA LEU A 116 -6.33 0.91 -3.23
C LEU A 116 -5.30 1.53 -2.28
N LEU A 117 -4.14 1.87 -2.80
CA LEU A 117 -3.09 2.57 -2.07
C LEU A 117 -3.09 4.05 -2.44
N LEU A 118 -3.19 4.92 -1.44
CA LEU A 118 -3.18 6.37 -1.59
C LEU A 118 -2.08 7.00 -0.73
N GLU A 119 -1.63 8.18 -1.14
CA GLU A 119 -0.82 9.09 -0.34
C GLU A 119 -1.46 10.48 -0.35
N ASP A 120 -1.88 10.97 0.81
CA ASP A 120 -2.66 12.21 0.96
C ASP A 120 -3.90 12.23 0.05
N GLY A 121 -4.56 11.06 -0.14
CA GLY A 121 -5.74 10.89 -1.00
C GLY A 121 -5.47 10.77 -2.50
N ILE A 122 -4.21 10.80 -2.93
CA ILE A 122 -3.79 10.66 -4.34
C ILE A 122 -3.33 9.22 -4.59
N PRO A 123 -3.67 8.58 -5.74
CA PRO A 123 -3.19 7.25 -6.07
C PRO A 123 -1.67 7.13 -5.97
N LEU A 124 -1.21 6.16 -5.18
CA LEU A 124 0.20 5.95 -4.87
C LEU A 124 0.93 5.12 -5.92
N THR A 125 0.25 4.12 -6.49
CA THR A 125 0.82 3.22 -7.48
C THR A 125 1.15 3.97 -8.78
N PHE A 126 2.14 3.48 -9.50
CA PHE A 126 2.66 4.14 -10.72
C PHE A 126 1.70 4.05 -11.92
N ALA A 127 0.78 3.08 -11.93
CA ALA A 127 -0.24 2.90 -12.96
C ALA A 127 -1.49 2.24 -12.35
N PRO A 128 -2.31 3.00 -11.59
CA PRO A 128 -3.43 2.44 -10.81
C PRO A 128 -4.53 1.83 -11.68
N TYR A 129 -4.65 2.19 -12.93
CA TYR A 129 -5.65 1.67 -13.85
C TYR A 129 -5.11 0.58 -14.78
N GLY A 130 -3.91 0.75 -15.33
CA GLY A 130 -3.36 -0.11 -16.38
C GLY A 130 -2.39 -1.20 -15.91
N ASP A 131 -1.72 -1.02 -14.76
CA ASP A 131 -0.82 -2.00 -14.13
C ASP A 131 -0.79 -1.79 -12.62
N ASN A 132 -1.82 -2.25 -11.93
CA ASN A 132 -2.08 -2.02 -10.52
C ASN A 132 -1.19 -2.82 -9.55
N ALA A 133 0.03 -3.13 -9.92
CA ALA A 133 0.97 -3.91 -9.13
C ALA A 133 1.88 -3.02 -8.26
N SER A 134 2.00 -3.30 -6.97
CA SER A 134 2.90 -2.59 -6.05
C SER A 134 4.35 -3.04 -6.22
N TYR A 135 5.06 -2.43 -7.18
CA TYR A 135 6.53 -2.52 -7.30
C TYR A 135 7.26 -1.32 -6.71
N TYR A 136 6.54 -0.34 -6.27
CA TYR A 136 6.97 0.84 -5.54
C TYR A 136 6.12 1.00 -4.30
N HIS A 137 6.77 1.26 -3.19
CA HIS A 137 6.14 1.70 -1.96
C HIS A 137 7.09 2.68 -1.25
N PRO A 138 6.60 3.85 -0.83
CA PRO A 138 7.42 4.81 -0.11
C PRO A 138 7.81 4.30 1.26
N SER A 139 8.89 4.84 1.79
CA SER A 139 9.36 4.51 3.13
C SER A 139 8.34 4.94 4.19
N LEU A 140 8.10 4.05 5.16
CA LEU A 140 7.09 4.27 6.21
C LEU A 140 7.41 5.50 7.07
N GLU A 141 8.68 5.79 7.26
CA GLU A 141 9.21 6.85 8.11
C GLU A 141 8.85 8.26 7.63
N ARG A 142 8.32 8.41 6.40
CA ARG A 142 7.84 9.71 5.91
C ARG A 142 6.39 10.01 6.25
N PHE A 143 5.66 9.06 6.86
CA PHE A 143 4.25 9.20 7.17
C PHE A 143 3.99 9.52 8.64
N GLU A 144 3.01 10.36 8.88
CA GLU A 144 2.49 10.67 10.21
C GLU A 144 1.52 9.59 10.69
N ARG A 145 0.69 9.08 9.77
CA ARG A 145 -0.31 8.05 10.08
C ARG A 145 -0.69 7.25 8.84
N ILE A 146 -1.28 6.10 9.10
CA ILE A 146 -1.89 5.25 8.06
C ILE A 146 -3.38 5.13 8.38
N GLU A 147 -4.21 5.41 7.40
CA GLU A 147 -5.66 5.25 7.47
C GLU A 147 -6.08 4.04 6.63
N VAL A 148 -6.86 3.14 7.20
CA VAL A 148 -7.42 1.98 6.48
C VAL A 148 -8.93 2.04 6.57
N LEU A 149 -9.60 2.08 5.41
CA LEU A 149 -11.04 2.12 5.30
C LEU A 149 -11.54 0.92 4.50
N LYS A 150 -12.57 0.28 5.01
CA LYS A 150 -13.26 -0.85 4.37
C LYS A 150 -14.76 -0.57 4.35
N GLY A 151 -15.51 -1.31 3.55
CA GLY A 151 -16.95 -1.18 3.51
C GLY A 151 -17.47 0.03 2.69
N SER A 152 -18.70 0.42 2.92
CA SER A 152 -19.43 1.40 2.09
C SER A 152 -18.89 2.84 2.14
N GLY A 153 -18.03 3.17 3.12
CA GLY A 153 -17.40 4.48 3.22
C GLY A 153 -16.36 4.80 2.13
N GLN A 154 -15.98 3.82 1.31
CA GLN A 154 -14.90 3.99 0.31
C GLN A 154 -15.37 4.50 -1.08
N ILE A 155 -16.66 4.76 -1.31
CA ILE A 155 -17.23 5.15 -2.62
C ILE A 155 -16.54 6.39 -3.23
N ALA A 156 -16.13 7.35 -2.40
CA ALA A 156 -15.43 8.55 -2.85
C ALA A 156 -14.01 8.28 -3.40
N PHE A 157 -13.52 7.02 -3.32
CA PHE A 157 -12.18 6.62 -3.71
C PHE A 157 -12.21 5.52 -4.77
N GLY A 158 -11.16 5.44 -5.60
CA GLY A 158 -11.05 4.47 -6.69
C GLY A 158 -9.70 4.57 -7.39
N PRO A 159 -9.44 3.61 -8.32
CA PRO A 159 -10.39 2.66 -8.93
C PRO A 159 -10.61 1.35 -8.14
N HIS A 160 -9.68 0.87 -7.32
CA HIS A 160 -9.77 -0.42 -6.66
C HIS A 160 -10.58 -0.35 -5.36
N THR A 161 -11.81 -0.83 -5.37
CA THR A 161 -12.73 -0.78 -4.21
C THR A 161 -13.22 -2.15 -3.75
N VAL A 162 -12.68 -3.25 -4.27
CA VAL A 162 -13.07 -4.61 -3.85
C VAL A 162 -12.57 -4.95 -2.45
N GLY A 163 -11.35 -4.57 -2.08
CA GLY A 163 -10.75 -4.89 -0.79
C GLY A 163 -10.91 -3.79 0.25
N GLY A 164 -10.44 -2.61 -0.08
CA GLY A 164 -10.40 -1.47 0.82
C GLY A 164 -9.35 -0.45 0.38
N VAL A 165 -9.25 0.62 1.15
CA VAL A 165 -8.35 1.75 0.91
C VAL A 165 -7.32 1.82 2.04
N VAL A 166 -6.05 1.94 1.68
CA VAL A 166 -4.95 2.28 2.59
C VAL A 166 -4.41 3.64 2.17
N ASN A 167 -4.58 4.64 3.02
CA ASN A 167 -4.15 6.01 2.76
C ASN A 167 -3.01 6.39 3.73
N TYR A 168 -1.88 6.73 3.18
CA TYR A 168 -0.70 7.18 3.92
C TYR A 168 -0.71 8.70 4.00
N ILE A 169 -0.63 9.24 5.20
CA ILE A 169 -0.69 10.69 5.43
C ILE A 169 0.69 11.21 5.78
N THR A 170 1.17 12.17 5.00
CA THR A 170 2.44 12.88 5.26
C THR A 170 2.24 13.99 6.29
N PRO A 171 3.23 14.25 7.17
CA PRO A 171 3.11 15.31 8.17
C PRO A 171 2.98 16.70 7.54
N ASN A 172 2.35 17.61 8.27
CA ASN A 172 2.30 19.02 7.90
C ASN A 172 3.48 19.80 8.51
N PRO A 173 3.90 20.91 7.88
CA PRO A 173 4.90 21.80 8.46
C PRO A 173 4.49 22.24 9.88
N PRO A 174 5.36 22.13 10.90
CA PRO A 174 5.07 22.57 12.25
C PRO A 174 4.99 24.09 12.33
N LYS A 175 4.34 24.61 13.37
CA LYS A 175 4.24 26.06 13.58
C LYS A 175 5.59 26.69 13.90
N GLU A 176 6.34 26.07 14.78
CA GLU A 176 7.69 26.47 15.16
C GLU A 176 8.71 25.61 14.40
N THR A 177 9.91 26.15 14.19
CA THR A 177 10.98 25.37 13.57
C THR A 177 11.35 24.21 14.49
N SER A 178 11.20 23.00 13.99
CA SER A 178 11.53 21.76 14.69
C SER A 178 12.00 20.71 13.71
N GLY A 179 12.67 19.68 14.22
CA GLY A 179 13.15 18.60 13.41
C GLY A 179 13.62 17.42 14.24
N ALA A 180 14.03 16.37 13.54
CA ALA A 180 14.66 15.22 14.15
C ALA A 180 15.71 14.61 13.23
N ILE A 181 16.73 14.06 13.84
CA ILE A 181 17.73 13.21 13.18
C ILE A 181 17.72 11.87 13.89
N GLY A 182 17.54 10.80 13.13
CA GLY A 182 17.53 9.42 13.62
C GLY A 182 18.64 8.60 12.97
N LEU A 183 19.30 7.78 13.76
CA LEU A 183 20.26 6.78 13.28
C LEU A 183 19.94 5.45 13.92
N ARG A 184 19.90 4.39 13.11
CA ARG A 184 19.63 3.01 13.52
C ARG A 184 20.63 2.07 12.84
N GLY A 185 21.21 1.16 13.61
CA GLY A 185 22.03 0.08 13.09
C GLY A 185 21.57 -1.26 13.64
N GLY A 186 21.97 -2.33 12.97
CA GLY A 186 21.57 -3.67 13.40
C GLY A 186 22.43 -4.78 12.80
N ASN A 187 22.07 -6.02 13.10
CA ASN A 187 22.62 -7.17 12.39
C ASN A 187 22.06 -7.19 10.95
N ARG A 188 22.58 -8.07 10.10
CA ARG A 188 22.21 -8.19 8.70
C ARG A 188 22.46 -6.89 7.92
N ASP A 189 23.60 -6.26 8.21
CA ASP A 189 24.04 -4.99 7.63
C ASP A 189 22.95 -3.91 7.61
N TYR A 190 22.03 -3.97 8.61
CA TYR A 190 20.97 -2.98 8.74
C TYR A 190 21.54 -1.63 9.14
N TYR A 191 21.22 -0.64 8.32
CA TYR A 191 21.51 0.76 8.56
C TYR A 191 20.34 1.62 8.13
N GLU A 192 19.98 2.60 8.96
CA GLU A 192 18.94 3.59 8.65
C GLU A 192 19.37 4.96 9.18
N ALA A 193 19.27 5.95 8.34
CA ALA A 193 19.43 7.35 8.70
C ALA A 193 18.20 8.13 8.25
N THR A 194 17.58 8.87 9.17
CA THR A 194 16.43 9.74 8.91
C THR A 194 16.76 11.17 9.31
N ALA A 195 16.26 12.13 8.56
CA ALA A 195 16.34 13.54 8.92
C ALA A 195 15.03 14.22 8.48
N ASN A 196 14.41 14.95 9.40
CA ASN A 196 13.30 15.83 9.07
C ASN A 196 13.52 17.20 9.69
N ILE A 197 13.08 18.22 8.99
CA ILE A 197 13.07 19.60 9.47
C ILE A 197 11.90 20.34 8.86
N GLY A 198 11.20 21.12 9.66
CA GLY A 198 10.10 21.94 9.19
C GLY A 198 9.89 23.17 10.06
N GLY A 199 9.05 24.07 9.56
CA GLY A 199 8.67 25.30 10.28
C GLY A 199 7.75 26.16 9.44
N THR A 200 7.07 27.11 10.12
CA THR A 200 6.22 28.10 9.46
C THR A 200 6.86 29.49 9.60
N TYR A 201 7.21 30.07 8.49
CA TYR A 201 7.88 31.37 8.37
C TYR A 201 6.90 32.38 7.79
N GLY A 202 6.38 33.28 8.66
CA GLY A 202 5.27 34.15 8.30
C GLY A 202 4.00 33.31 8.07
N GLN A 203 3.57 33.16 6.83
CA GLN A 203 2.43 32.32 6.44
C GLN A 203 2.85 31.06 5.67
N THR A 204 4.13 30.90 5.37
CA THR A 204 4.64 29.80 4.56
C THR A 204 5.15 28.68 5.45
N GLY A 205 4.51 27.53 5.37
CA GLY A 205 4.98 26.29 6.00
C GLY A 205 5.90 25.52 5.08
N LEU A 206 7.04 25.07 5.59
CA LEU A 206 8.01 24.23 4.87
C LEU A 206 8.33 22.98 5.67
N LEU A 207 8.42 21.83 5.01
CA LEU A 207 8.87 20.57 5.58
C LEU A 207 9.77 19.85 4.58
N LEU A 208 10.87 19.31 5.08
CA LEU A 208 11.75 18.39 4.37
C LEU A 208 11.89 17.12 5.18
N ASN A 209 11.77 15.98 4.53
CA ASN A 209 12.01 14.65 5.09
C ASN A 209 12.96 13.89 4.16
N ALA A 210 13.97 13.23 4.72
CA ALA A 210 14.95 12.43 4.00
C ALA A 210 15.27 11.16 4.77
N LEU A 211 15.41 10.06 4.03
CA LEU A 211 15.76 8.74 4.56
C LEU A 211 16.77 8.05 3.65
N ARG A 212 17.72 7.36 4.28
CA ARG A 212 18.55 6.32 3.68
C ARG A 212 18.43 5.05 4.51
N LYS A 213 18.12 3.92 3.86
CA LYS A 213 17.99 2.60 4.50
C LYS A 213 18.72 1.56 3.67
N GLU A 214 19.51 0.69 4.35
CA GLU A 214 20.17 -0.47 3.75
C GLU A 214 20.01 -1.67 4.66
N ALA A 215 19.88 -2.85 4.11
CA ALA A 215 19.90 -4.10 4.87
C ALA A 215 20.00 -5.33 3.97
N ASP A 216 20.46 -6.43 4.56
CA ASP A 216 20.35 -7.75 3.94
C ASP A 216 18.94 -8.32 4.12
N GLY A 217 18.43 -8.98 3.09
CA GLY A 217 17.11 -9.58 3.03
C GLY A 217 17.00 -10.94 3.74
N ALA A 218 15.93 -11.66 3.45
CA ALA A 218 15.59 -12.92 4.10
C ALA A 218 16.50 -14.09 3.71
N ARG A 219 17.20 -14.01 2.59
CA ARG A 219 18.10 -15.05 2.04
C ARG A 219 19.46 -14.47 1.71
N ASP A 220 20.42 -15.33 1.52
CA ASP A 220 21.76 -14.98 1.07
C ASP A 220 21.72 -14.13 -0.19
N ASN A 221 22.68 -13.23 -0.33
CA ASN A 221 22.83 -12.38 -1.51
C ASN A 221 21.59 -11.52 -1.85
N ILE A 222 20.70 -11.31 -0.90
CA ILE A 222 19.65 -10.30 -0.98
C ILE A 222 20.10 -9.09 -0.18
N HIS A 223 20.28 -7.98 -0.88
CA HIS A 223 20.65 -6.70 -0.30
C HIS A 223 19.75 -5.61 -0.85
N VAL A 224 19.29 -4.71 0.01
CA VAL A 224 18.38 -3.64 -0.34
C VAL A 224 18.95 -2.30 0.07
N GLY A 225 18.93 -1.34 -0.84
CA GLY A 225 19.29 0.05 -0.56
C GLY A 225 18.23 1.01 -1.07
N VAL A 226 17.70 1.88 -0.20
CA VAL A 226 16.64 2.85 -0.50
C VAL A 226 17.05 4.25 -0.07
N THR A 227 16.75 5.23 -0.93
CA THR A 227 16.76 6.66 -0.59
C THR A 227 15.37 7.23 -0.87
N ASP A 228 14.79 7.94 0.10
CA ASP A 228 13.47 8.57 -0.01
C ASP A 228 13.55 10.01 0.50
N VAL A 229 13.15 10.98 -0.34
CA VAL A 229 13.17 12.41 -0.01
C VAL A 229 11.82 13.02 -0.34
N THR A 230 11.24 13.74 0.60
CA THR A 230 9.97 14.46 0.43
C THR A 230 10.10 15.90 0.91
N GLY A 231 9.70 16.83 0.05
CA GLY A 231 9.55 18.25 0.38
C GLY A 231 8.07 18.66 0.31
N LYS A 232 7.59 19.40 1.32
CA LYS A 232 6.22 19.93 1.37
C LYS A 232 6.24 21.41 1.67
N LEU A 233 5.48 22.18 0.89
CA LEU A 233 5.25 23.60 1.09
C LEU A 233 3.76 23.82 1.25
N VAL A 234 3.35 24.54 2.28
CA VAL A 234 1.97 24.96 2.53
C VAL A 234 1.91 26.47 2.55
N GLN A 235 1.09 27.06 1.67
CA GLN A 235 0.96 28.49 1.50
C GLN A 235 -0.52 28.92 1.54
N PRO A 236 -0.98 29.59 2.58
CA PRO A 236 -2.25 30.30 2.56
C PRO A 236 -2.23 31.43 1.51
N LEU A 237 -3.31 31.55 0.75
CA LEU A 237 -3.54 32.59 -0.26
C LEU A 237 -4.71 33.47 0.17
N GLY A 238 -4.45 34.44 1.06
CA GLY A 238 -5.48 35.24 1.69
C GLY A 238 -6.14 34.52 2.87
N ARG A 239 -7.49 34.71 3.05
CA ARG A 239 -8.23 34.21 4.23
C ARG A 239 -8.92 32.87 4.00
N ASN A 240 -9.24 32.55 2.74
CA ASN A 240 -10.12 31.46 2.40
C ASN A 240 -9.54 30.50 1.35
N GLN A 241 -8.25 30.61 1.08
CA GLN A 241 -7.57 29.71 0.14
C GLN A 241 -6.22 29.27 0.68
N ALA A 242 -5.80 28.09 0.29
CA ALA A 242 -4.45 27.64 0.53
C ALA A 242 -3.98 26.63 -0.53
N VAL A 243 -2.68 26.57 -0.73
CA VAL A 243 -2.02 25.67 -1.67
C VAL A 243 -1.02 24.82 -0.91
N THR A 244 -1.01 23.52 -1.18
CA THR A 244 0.04 22.59 -0.76
C THR A 244 0.77 22.06 -1.99
N LEU A 245 2.06 22.30 -2.06
CA LEU A 245 2.95 21.67 -3.04
C LEU A 245 3.75 20.57 -2.33
N LYS A 246 3.76 19.37 -2.90
CA LYS A 246 4.59 18.25 -2.43
C LYS A 246 5.43 17.72 -3.60
N LEU A 247 6.72 17.49 -3.33
CA LEU A 247 7.68 16.88 -4.24
C LEU A 247 8.30 15.68 -3.57
N THR A 248 8.42 14.58 -4.30
CA THR A 248 9.00 13.33 -3.78
C THR A 248 10.03 12.77 -4.75
N ARG A 249 11.11 12.22 -4.21
CA ARG A 249 12.07 11.40 -4.94
C ARG A 249 12.31 10.11 -4.17
N TYR A 250 12.22 8.99 -4.87
CA TYR A 250 12.54 7.67 -4.36
C TYR A 250 13.54 7.01 -5.30
N GLU A 251 14.52 6.34 -4.72
CA GLU A 251 15.52 5.56 -5.46
C GLU A 251 15.76 4.24 -4.71
N GLU A 252 15.70 3.13 -5.43
CA GLU A 252 16.03 1.81 -4.92
C GLU A 252 17.09 1.16 -5.78
N ASN A 253 18.09 0.59 -5.12
CA ASN A 253 19.13 -0.23 -5.72
C ASN A 253 19.26 -1.51 -4.89
N SER A 254 18.79 -2.62 -5.44
CA SER A 254 18.64 -3.84 -4.67
C SER A 254 19.08 -5.08 -5.45
N GLN A 255 19.73 -6.00 -4.76
CA GLN A 255 19.89 -7.40 -5.17
C GLN A 255 18.73 -8.19 -4.58
N ILE A 256 17.72 -8.47 -5.38
CA ILE A 256 16.55 -9.22 -4.95
C ILE A 256 16.16 -10.23 -6.02
N THR A 257 15.79 -11.42 -5.59
CA THR A 257 15.31 -12.46 -6.49
C THR A 257 13.79 -12.55 -6.48
N TYR A 258 13.25 -12.87 -7.64
CA TYR A 258 11.84 -13.11 -7.85
C TYR A 258 11.42 -14.53 -7.48
N SER A 259 12.36 -15.49 -7.56
CA SER A 259 12.08 -16.91 -7.39
C SER A 259 12.35 -17.39 -5.96
N GLY A 260 11.46 -18.21 -5.43
CA GLY A 260 11.64 -18.97 -4.20
C GLY A 260 12.44 -20.26 -4.44
N LEU A 261 12.53 -21.11 -3.46
CA LEU A 261 13.29 -22.34 -3.43
C LEU A 261 12.40 -23.54 -3.78
N THR A 262 12.99 -24.55 -4.44
CA THR A 262 12.37 -25.88 -4.54
C THR A 262 12.33 -26.54 -3.16
N LEU A 263 11.56 -27.63 -3.03
CA LEU A 263 11.50 -28.40 -1.78
C LEU A 263 12.88 -28.91 -1.35
N ALA A 264 13.69 -29.41 -2.29
CA ALA A 264 15.02 -29.93 -2.02
C ALA A 264 15.99 -28.81 -1.57
N GLU A 265 15.96 -27.67 -2.24
CA GLU A 265 16.76 -26.49 -1.89
C GLU A 265 16.39 -25.95 -0.51
N TYR A 266 15.08 -25.77 -0.25
CA TYR A 266 14.60 -25.29 1.05
C TYR A 266 14.97 -26.24 2.19
N SER A 267 14.92 -27.54 1.96
CA SER A 267 15.30 -28.55 2.95
C SER A 267 16.80 -28.59 3.21
N ALA A 268 17.61 -28.27 2.21
CA ALA A 268 19.07 -28.22 2.35
C ALA A 268 19.50 -26.94 3.11
N ASP A 269 18.99 -25.80 2.71
CA ASP A 269 19.22 -24.50 3.38
C ASP A 269 18.10 -23.52 3.00
N PRO A 270 17.21 -23.15 3.91
CA PRO A 270 16.13 -22.21 3.62
C PRO A 270 16.62 -20.78 3.35
N ARG A 271 17.86 -20.45 3.65
CA ARG A 271 18.45 -19.12 3.45
C ARG A 271 19.25 -18.98 2.17
N GLN A 272 19.54 -20.06 1.48
CA GLN A 272 20.28 -20.01 0.20
C GLN A 272 19.55 -19.18 -0.86
N ASN A 273 20.33 -18.61 -1.78
CA ASN A 273 19.81 -17.93 -2.97
C ASN A 273 20.56 -18.37 -4.21
N PRO A 274 19.98 -19.26 -5.02
CA PRO A 274 20.58 -19.70 -6.27
C PRO A 274 20.59 -18.62 -7.37
N PHE A 275 19.79 -17.57 -7.24
CA PHE A 275 19.63 -16.51 -8.24
C PHE A 275 20.43 -15.25 -7.88
N ARG A 276 21.75 -15.40 -7.77
CA ARG A 276 22.66 -14.36 -7.24
C ARG A 276 22.81 -13.13 -8.12
N ASN A 277 22.44 -13.24 -9.42
CA ASN A 277 22.60 -12.13 -10.36
C ASN A 277 21.33 -11.32 -10.56
N ASP A 278 20.25 -11.67 -9.86
CA ASP A 278 19.02 -10.90 -9.90
C ASP A 278 19.23 -9.52 -9.27
N ARG A 279 18.73 -8.47 -9.96
CA ARG A 279 18.92 -7.10 -9.56
C ARG A 279 17.69 -6.27 -9.91
N PHE A 280 17.31 -5.40 -8.99
CA PHE A 280 16.21 -4.46 -9.13
C PHE A 280 16.71 -3.03 -8.86
N ASP A 281 16.60 -2.18 -9.87
CA ASP A 281 16.88 -0.76 -9.77
C ASP A 281 15.61 0.01 -10.12
N SER A 282 15.24 1.00 -9.31
CA SER A 282 14.11 1.86 -9.62
C SER A 282 14.32 3.30 -9.18
N GLU A 283 13.72 4.23 -9.92
CA GLU A 283 13.68 5.65 -9.58
C GLU A 283 12.26 6.18 -9.79
N ARG A 284 11.77 6.98 -8.86
CA ARG A 284 10.48 7.66 -8.96
C ARG A 284 10.61 9.13 -8.60
N TRP A 285 10.03 9.96 -9.44
CA TRP A 285 9.74 11.35 -9.12
C TRP A 285 8.23 11.54 -9.02
N GLY A 286 7.78 12.29 -8.02
CA GLY A 286 6.38 12.61 -7.84
C GLY A 286 6.21 14.09 -7.50
N ALA A 287 5.15 14.67 -8.01
CA ALA A 287 4.74 16.03 -7.68
C ALA A 287 3.23 16.09 -7.50
N SER A 288 2.76 16.84 -6.50
CA SER A 288 1.35 17.17 -6.37
C SER A 288 1.15 18.59 -5.90
N LEU A 289 0.10 19.22 -6.44
CA LEU A 289 -0.37 20.53 -6.05
C LEU A 289 -1.83 20.41 -5.63
N THR A 290 -2.12 20.65 -4.36
CA THR A 290 -3.47 20.67 -3.83
C THR A 290 -3.86 22.11 -3.52
N HIS A 291 -4.91 22.60 -4.17
CA HIS A 291 -5.51 23.89 -3.91
C HIS A 291 -6.87 23.71 -3.23
N ARG A 292 -7.06 24.36 -2.11
CA ARG A 292 -8.34 24.46 -1.43
C ARG A 292 -8.83 25.90 -1.46
N VAL A 293 -10.11 26.08 -1.74
CA VAL A 293 -10.83 27.33 -1.58
C VAL A 293 -12.11 27.09 -0.79
N ASP A 294 -12.27 27.85 0.28
CA ASP A 294 -13.49 27.88 1.09
C ASP A 294 -14.36 29.04 0.57
N PHE A 295 -15.43 28.71 -0.17
CA PHE A 295 -16.37 29.71 -0.69
C PHE A 295 -17.21 30.32 0.45
N THR A 296 -17.54 29.48 1.42
CA THR A 296 -18.21 29.84 2.67
C THR A 296 -17.65 28.97 3.80
N ASP A 297 -18.08 29.19 5.04
CA ASP A 297 -17.68 28.35 6.18
C ASP A 297 -18.14 26.88 6.03
N THR A 298 -19.08 26.61 5.11
CA THR A 298 -19.67 25.28 4.90
C THR A 298 -19.46 24.71 3.50
N VAL A 299 -18.91 25.47 2.55
CA VAL A 299 -18.71 25.04 1.16
C VAL A 299 -17.27 25.23 0.75
N ALA A 300 -16.60 24.15 0.39
CA ALA A 300 -15.21 24.17 -0.05
C ALA A 300 -15.01 23.35 -1.33
N LEU A 301 -14.06 23.80 -2.16
CA LEU A 301 -13.54 23.08 -3.31
C LEU A 301 -12.07 22.75 -3.05
N THR A 302 -11.72 21.47 -3.13
CA THR A 302 -10.32 21.02 -3.07
C THR A 302 -9.96 20.42 -4.42
N THR A 303 -8.93 20.95 -5.08
CA THR A 303 -8.46 20.45 -6.38
C THR A 303 -7.04 19.92 -6.23
N ALA A 304 -6.84 18.64 -6.49
CA ALA A 304 -5.53 18.03 -6.57
C ALA A 304 -5.10 17.88 -8.03
N VAL A 305 -3.88 18.33 -8.35
CA VAL A 305 -3.18 18.06 -9.61
C VAL A 305 -1.94 17.27 -9.25
N TYR A 306 -1.71 16.14 -9.89
CA TYR A 306 -0.59 15.27 -9.55
C TYR A 306 0.03 14.61 -10.77
N GLY A 307 1.28 14.24 -10.65
CA GLY A 307 1.98 13.46 -11.67
C GLY A 307 3.19 12.76 -11.10
N SER A 308 3.59 11.69 -11.76
CA SER A 308 4.79 10.95 -11.40
C SER A 308 5.41 10.25 -12.60
N THR A 309 6.73 10.05 -12.51
CA THR A 309 7.47 9.10 -13.36
C THR A 309 7.97 7.96 -12.50
N PHE A 310 8.03 6.78 -13.05
CA PHE A 310 8.60 5.61 -12.37
C PHE A 310 9.35 4.75 -13.37
N ASP A 311 10.67 4.64 -13.19
CA ASP A 311 11.55 3.79 -13.97
C ASP A 311 11.89 2.55 -13.14
N ARG A 312 11.74 1.37 -13.74
CA ARG A 312 11.97 0.09 -13.08
C ARG A 312 12.74 -0.85 -13.99
N TYR A 313 13.97 -1.21 -13.59
CA TYR A 313 14.85 -2.10 -14.32
C TYR A 313 15.10 -3.36 -13.49
N TRP A 314 14.40 -4.44 -13.83
CA TRP A 314 14.52 -5.72 -13.14
C TRP A 314 15.20 -6.75 -14.01
N TRP A 315 16.39 -7.13 -13.62
CA TRP A 315 17.16 -8.20 -14.23
C TRP A 315 17.02 -9.47 -13.42
N ARG A 316 16.62 -10.59 -14.07
CA ARG A 316 16.29 -11.86 -13.43
C ARG A 316 16.87 -13.02 -14.23
N GLN A 317 17.60 -13.89 -13.55
CA GLN A 317 18.08 -15.16 -14.16
C GLN A 317 16.91 -16.11 -14.44
N SER A 318 15.88 -16.11 -13.59
CA SER A 318 14.67 -16.87 -13.78
C SER A 318 13.46 -15.97 -13.57
N SER A 319 12.72 -15.71 -14.64
CA SER A 319 11.57 -14.81 -14.57
C SER A 319 10.28 -15.51 -14.16
N ASN A 320 10.21 -16.83 -14.31
CA ASN A 320 9.03 -17.64 -13.96
C ASN A 320 9.40 -19.07 -13.61
N SER A 321 8.40 -19.86 -13.22
CA SER A 321 8.59 -21.25 -12.83
C SER A 321 9.11 -22.14 -13.97
N ALA A 322 8.70 -21.87 -15.22
CA ALA A 322 9.13 -22.64 -16.38
C ALA A 322 10.60 -22.39 -16.75
N GLN A 323 11.19 -21.33 -16.25
CA GLN A 323 12.60 -20.98 -16.50
C GLN A 323 13.50 -21.32 -15.32
N ARG A 324 12.98 -21.98 -14.31
CA ARG A 324 13.81 -22.45 -13.18
C ARG A 324 14.80 -23.52 -13.67
N PRO A 325 16.03 -23.52 -13.10
CA PRO A 325 17.07 -24.46 -13.52
C PRO A 325 16.75 -25.93 -13.32
N ASN A 326 15.85 -26.24 -12.41
CA ASN A 326 15.33 -27.59 -12.21
C ASN A 326 14.22 -27.97 -13.19
N ASP A 327 13.76 -27.04 -14.01
CA ASP A 327 12.94 -27.34 -15.17
C ASP A 327 13.85 -27.79 -16.31
N SER A 328 13.84 -29.08 -16.60
CA SER A 328 14.64 -29.70 -17.68
C SER A 328 14.26 -29.20 -19.06
N SER A 329 13.19 -28.42 -19.20
CA SER A 329 12.76 -27.87 -20.48
C SER A 329 13.61 -26.69 -20.95
N ASP A 330 14.40 -26.05 -20.06
CA ASP A 330 15.35 -25.02 -20.47
C ASP A 330 16.80 -25.53 -20.48
N PRO A 331 17.30 -25.99 -21.66
CA PRO A 331 18.64 -26.54 -21.76
C PRO A 331 19.76 -25.53 -21.46
N ARG A 332 19.47 -24.21 -21.45
CA ARG A 332 20.45 -23.17 -21.14
C ARG A 332 20.82 -23.18 -19.66
N CYS A 333 19.86 -23.54 -18.81
CA CYS A 333 20.08 -23.55 -17.38
C CYS A 333 20.72 -24.86 -16.87
N GLY A 334 20.47 -25.98 -17.51
CA GLY A 334 21.14 -27.27 -17.25
C GLY A 334 21.03 -27.78 -15.80
N GLY A 335 20.13 -27.24 -15.01
CA GLY A 335 19.99 -27.47 -13.58
C GLY A 335 20.65 -26.39 -12.73
N MET A 336 20.39 -26.42 -11.43
CA MET A 336 20.80 -25.39 -10.46
C MET A 336 22.34 -25.16 -10.44
N ALA A 337 23.12 -26.19 -10.59
CA ALA A 337 24.58 -26.10 -10.55
C ALA A 337 25.18 -25.23 -11.69
N ASN A 338 24.41 -24.97 -12.73
CA ASN A 338 24.86 -24.24 -13.92
C ASN A 338 24.39 -22.79 -13.97
N LEU A 339 23.66 -22.30 -12.97
CA LEU A 339 23.09 -20.94 -12.94
C LEU A 339 24.13 -19.84 -13.15
N ASP A 340 25.32 -20.01 -12.64
CA ASP A 340 26.39 -19.02 -12.77
C ASP A 340 27.04 -18.97 -14.14
N THR A 341 26.87 -20.00 -14.95
CA THR A 341 27.61 -20.16 -16.21
C THR A 341 26.76 -20.34 -17.47
N THR A 342 25.55 -20.88 -17.36
CA THR A 342 24.78 -21.34 -18.53
C THR A 342 23.42 -20.66 -18.71
N CYS A 343 22.78 -20.19 -17.66
CA CYS A 343 21.54 -19.44 -17.75
C CYS A 343 21.78 -18.04 -18.30
N GLY A 344 20.91 -17.60 -19.18
CA GLY A 344 20.81 -16.19 -19.55
C GLY A 344 20.19 -15.34 -18.44
N ASN A 345 20.02 -14.06 -18.72
CA ASN A 345 19.40 -13.11 -17.82
C ASN A 345 18.30 -12.33 -18.55
N GLU A 346 17.13 -12.19 -17.95
CA GLU A 346 16.00 -11.45 -18.50
C GLU A 346 15.92 -10.06 -17.86
N GLY A 347 16.00 -9.01 -18.67
CA GLY A 347 15.77 -7.62 -18.24
C GLY A 347 14.34 -7.21 -18.55
N ARG A 348 13.58 -6.84 -17.51
CA ARG A 348 12.28 -6.19 -17.63
C ARG A 348 12.43 -4.71 -17.33
N LEU A 349 12.61 -3.96 -18.40
CA LEU A 349 12.84 -2.53 -18.37
C LEU A 349 11.50 -1.84 -18.60
N ARG A 350 11.05 -1.08 -17.61
CA ARG A 350 9.71 -0.47 -17.58
C ARG A 350 9.85 1.00 -17.24
N GLU A 351 9.19 1.86 -18.00
CA GLU A 351 9.10 3.28 -17.74
C GLU A 351 7.61 3.66 -17.70
N TYR A 352 7.20 4.41 -16.68
CA TYR A 352 5.81 4.80 -16.47
C TYR A 352 5.70 6.29 -16.25
N VAL A 353 4.68 6.89 -16.82
CA VAL A 353 4.25 8.26 -16.56
C VAL A 353 2.78 8.22 -16.19
N ALA A 354 2.43 8.86 -15.06
CA ALA A 354 1.05 9.04 -14.67
C ALA A 354 0.79 10.51 -14.36
N PHE A 355 -0.39 10.99 -14.71
CA PHE A 355 -0.84 12.36 -14.45
C PHE A 355 -2.34 12.39 -14.20
N GLY A 356 -2.79 13.26 -13.29
CA GLY A 356 -4.22 13.42 -13.05
C GLY A 356 -4.61 14.73 -12.41
N VAL A 357 -5.89 15.05 -12.53
CA VAL A 357 -6.54 16.19 -11.88
C VAL A 357 -7.84 15.74 -11.25
N GLU A 358 -8.08 16.16 -10.02
CA GLU A 358 -9.26 15.78 -9.25
C GLU A 358 -9.80 16.93 -8.40
N PRO A 359 -10.80 17.69 -8.87
CA PRO A 359 -11.60 18.59 -8.04
C PRO A 359 -12.64 17.82 -7.22
N ARG A 360 -12.77 18.18 -5.93
CA ARG A 360 -13.75 17.68 -4.97
C ARG A 360 -14.48 18.83 -4.32
N LEU A 361 -15.81 18.88 -4.44
CA LEU A 361 -16.68 19.82 -3.78
C LEU A 361 -17.25 19.20 -2.51
N SER A 362 -17.06 19.86 -1.38
CA SER A 362 -17.67 19.51 -0.10
C SER A 362 -18.62 20.62 0.33
N ALA A 363 -19.79 20.24 0.87
CA ALA A 363 -20.76 21.20 1.38
C ALA A 363 -21.51 20.63 2.58
N SER A 364 -21.39 21.29 3.75
CA SER A 364 -22.24 20.98 4.91
C SER A 364 -23.43 21.93 4.92
N TYR A 365 -24.62 21.42 5.16
CA TYR A 365 -25.84 22.19 5.16
C TYR A 365 -26.81 21.68 6.22
N ARG A 366 -27.71 22.56 6.65
CA ARG A 366 -28.73 22.24 7.66
C ARG A 366 -30.10 22.52 7.10
N THR A 367 -31.02 21.58 7.30
CA THR A 367 -32.45 21.74 7.03
C THR A 367 -33.21 21.68 8.36
N GLY A 368 -34.51 21.95 8.35
CA GLY A 368 -35.33 21.75 9.56
C GLY A 368 -35.50 20.28 9.95
N ALA A 369 -35.19 19.34 9.09
CA ALA A 369 -35.42 17.90 9.29
C ALA A 369 -34.12 17.09 9.50
N PHE A 370 -32.98 17.54 8.97
CA PHE A 370 -31.70 16.86 9.05
C PHE A 370 -30.54 17.81 8.76
N ASP A 371 -29.35 17.44 9.21
CA ASP A 371 -28.09 18.01 8.78
C ASP A 371 -27.53 17.17 7.62
N GLY A 372 -26.82 17.78 6.67
CA GLY A 372 -26.28 17.09 5.52
C GLY A 372 -24.82 17.43 5.26
N ASP A 373 -24.03 16.39 4.88
CA ASP A 373 -22.68 16.54 4.40
C ASP A 373 -22.59 15.98 2.99
N PHE A 374 -22.52 16.87 2.01
CA PHE A 374 -22.43 16.55 0.60
C PHE A 374 -20.95 16.51 0.16
N LEU A 375 -20.61 15.50 -0.65
CA LEU A 375 -19.31 15.37 -1.28
C LEU A 375 -19.51 14.89 -2.73
N ALA A 376 -18.92 15.62 -3.68
CA ALA A 376 -18.88 15.20 -5.08
C ALA A 376 -17.50 15.51 -5.68
N GLY A 377 -17.10 14.73 -6.65
CA GLY A 377 -15.84 14.96 -7.35
C GLY A 377 -15.80 14.29 -8.72
N VAL A 378 -14.86 14.77 -9.53
CA VAL A 378 -14.53 14.16 -10.81
C VAL A 378 -13.01 13.98 -10.88
N ARG A 379 -12.53 12.96 -11.61
CA ARG A 379 -11.11 12.75 -11.88
C ARG A 379 -10.92 12.53 -13.37
N ALA A 380 -9.90 13.17 -13.92
CA ALA A 380 -9.30 12.78 -15.19
C ALA A 380 -7.88 12.28 -14.90
N HIS A 381 -7.54 11.10 -15.40
CA HIS A 381 -6.28 10.43 -15.14
C HIS A 381 -5.72 9.82 -16.43
N TYR A 382 -4.43 9.95 -16.65
CA TYR A 382 -3.71 9.45 -17.80
C TYR A 382 -2.51 8.62 -17.37
N GLU A 383 -2.25 7.51 -18.08
CA GLU A 383 -1.08 6.67 -17.90
C GLU A 383 -0.41 6.37 -19.25
N ASP A 384 0.91 6.40 -19.27
CA ASP A 384 1.75 5.95 -20.37
C ASP A 384 2.81 4.98 -19.83
N GLN A 385 2.92 3.81 -20.44
CA GLN A 385 3.77 2.72 -19.99
C GLN A 385 4.61 2.21 -21.15
N ASP A 386 5.92 2.43 -21.10
CA ASP A 386 6.88 1.78 -21.97
C ASP A 386 7.36 0.46 -21.35
N ARG A 387 7.18 -0.64 -22.07
CA ARG A 387 7.49 -2.00 -21.60
C ARG A 387 8.43 -2.70 -22.55
N LEU A 388 9.70 -2.73 -22.18
CA LEU A 388 10.75 -3.43 -22.90
C LEU A 388 11.19 -4.69 -22.12
N GLN A 389 11.22 -5.83 -22.79
CA GLN A 389 11.87 -7.04 -22.29
C GLN A 389 13.02 -7.44 -23.21
N VAL A 390 14.16 -7.67 -22.59
CA VAL A 390 15.37 -8.15 -23.29
C VAL A 390 15.89 -9.41 -22.61
N ASN A 391 16.37 -10.36 -23.40
CA ASN A 391 17.09 -11.51 -22.90
C ASN A 391 18.58 -11.33 -23.18
N GLY A 392 19.39 -11.41 -22.15
CA GLY A 392 20.85 -11.43 -22.25
C GLY A 392 21.39 -12.84 -22.46
N ASP A 393 22.60 -12.94 -23.00
CA ASP A 393 23.22 -14.23 -23.33
C ASP A 393 23.96 -14.88 -22.14
N THR A 394 24.18 -14.13 -21.06
CA THR A 394 24.89 -14.62 -19.86
C THR A 394 24.11 -14.30 -18.59
N PRO A 395 24.34 -15.01 -17.47
CA PRO A 395 23.69 -14.75 -16.19
C PRO A 395 23.89 -13.33 -15.65
N THR A 396 24.97 -12.68 -16.00
CA THR A 396 25.32 -11.32 -15.55
C THR A 396 25.01 -10.24 -16.59
N ALA A 397 24.45 -10.60 -17.74
CA ALA A 397 24.12 -9.64 -18.80
C ALA A 397 23.18 -8.55 -18.31
N ARG A 398 23.41 -7.32 -18.78
CA ARG A 398 22.57 -6.11 -18.52
C ARG A 398 22.16 -5.43 -19.84
N SER A 399 22.17 -6.18 -20.94
CA SER A 399 21.76 -5.73 -22.27
C SER A 399 21.18 -6.89 -23.07
N ALA A 400 20.52 -6.58 -24.19
CA ALA A 400 20.02 -7.57 -25.13
C ALA A 400 21.17 -8.40 -25.69
N GLY A 401 21.01 -9.72 -25.65
CA GLY A 401 21.93 -10.67 -26.25
C GLY A 401 21.76 -10.80 -27.77
N THR A 402 22.67 -11.54 -28.41
CA THR A 402 22.71 -11.76 -29.87
C THR A 402 22.44 -13.19 -30.26
N THR A 403 22.41 -14.12 -29.30
CA THR A 403 22.11 -15.53 -29.56
C THR A 403 20.64 -15.74 -29.95
N ALA A 404 20.27 -16.91 -30.43
CA ALA A 404 18.89 -17.24 -30.76
C ALA A 404 17.91 -17.08 -29.57
N ASN A 405 18.40 -17.19 -28.33
CA ASN A 405 17.63 -17.01 -27.10
C ASN A 405 17.80 -15.62 -26.47
N GLY A 406 18.72 -14.79 -26.98
CA GLY A 406 18.95 -13.41 -26.61
C GLY A 406 18.07 -12.44 -27.40
N GLY A 407 18.28 -11.14 -27.17
CA GLY A 407 17.63 -10.05 -27.92
C GLY A 407 16.36 -9.50 -27.28
N VAL A 408 15.67 -8.65 -28.02
CA VAL A 408 14.41 -8.03 -27.59
C VAL A 408 13.27 -9.03 -27.72
N ARG A 409 12.48 -9.18 -26.65
CA ARG A 409 11.36 -10.13 -26.56
C ARG A 409 9.99 -9.46 -26.43
N GLU A 410 9.95 -8.26 -25.86
CA GLU A 410 8.76 -7.42 -25.75
C GLU A 410 9.19 -5.98 -25.97
N ASP A 411 8.44 -5.23 -26.76
CA ASP A 411 8.51 -3.78 -26.86
C ASP A 411 7.08 -3.27 -27.07
N ASN A 412 6.44 -2.89 -25.97
CA ASN A 412 5.06 -2.44 -25.97
C ASN A 412 4.94 -1.04 -25.37
N GLU A 413 4.12 -0.22 -26.00
CA GLU A 413 3.53 0.97 -25.39
C GLU A 413 2.11 0.65 -24.96
N ARG A 414 1.73 1.10 -23.76
CA ARG A 414 0.37 0.98 -23.22
C ARG A 414 -0.08 2.33 -22.70
N LYS A 415 -1.30 2.70 -23.04
CA LYS A 415 -1.92 3.94 -22.59
C LYS A 415 -3.25 3.66 -21.93
N VAL A 416 -3.56 4.49 -20.94
CA VAL A 416 -4.85 4.46 -20.27
C VAL A 416 -5.32 5.90 -20.08
N ASP A 417 -6.53 6.17 -20.56
CA ASP A 417 -7.30 7.36 -20.23
C ASP A 417 -8.45 6.96 -19.32
N ALA A 418 -8.51 7.51 -18.10
CA ALA A 418 -9.54 7.16 -17.14
C ALA A 418 -10.28 8.40 -16.62
N TYR A 419 -11.59 8.33 -16.64
CA TYR A 419 -12.47 9.37 -16.13
C TYR A 419 -13.37 8.79 -15.05
N SER A 420 -13.42 9.45 -13.90
CA SER A 420 -14.35 9.04 -12.85
C SER A 420 -15.14 10.21 -12.31
N ALA A 421 -16.33 9.91 -11.83
CA ALA A 421 -17.19 10.87 -11.14
C ALA A 421 -17.84 10.18 -9.95
N PHE A 422 -17.98 10.88 -8.85
CA PHE A 422 -18.70 10.36 -7.70
C PHE A 422 -19.54 11.45 -7.02
N VAL A 423 -20.60 11.00 -6.36
CA VAL A 423 -21.41 11.80 -5.48
C VAL A 423 -21.81 10.97 -4.25
N GLN A 424 -21.74 11.59 -3.10
CA GLN A 424 -22.14 11.02 -1.82
C GLN A 424 -22.80 12.11 -0.98
N ASN A 425 -23.81 11.76 -0.22
CA ASN A 425 -24.38 12.65 0.79
C ASN A 425 -24.64 11.89 2.09
N ARG A 426 -24.20 12.41 3.20
CA ARG A 426 -24.58 11.95 4.53
C ARG A 426 -25.78 12.77 4.99
N PHE A 427 -26.88 12.11 5.30
CA PHE A 427 -28.07 12.67 5.90
C PHE A 427 -28.08 12.31 7.39
N ASP A 428 -27.96 13.31 8.26
CA ASP A 428 -27.89 13.14 9.72
C ASP A 428 -29.20 13.53 10.35
N PHE A 429 -29.87 12.58 11.00
CA PHE A 429 -31.13 12.72 11.71
C PHE A 429 -30.92 12.68 13.25
N GLY A 430 -29.79 13.12 13.72
CA GLY A 430 -29.36 13.10 15.12
C GLY A 430 -28.65 11.80 15.51
N ARG A 431 -29.36 10.80 16.03
CA ARG A 431 -28.72 9.51 16.36
C ARG A 431 -28.56 8.56 15.18
N PHE A 432 -29.23 8.83 14.09
CA PHE A 432 -29.21 8.03 12.88
C PHE A 432 -28.68 8.83 11.72
N ALA A 433 -27.76 8.27 10.93
CA ALA A 433 -27.36 8.86 9.68
C ALA A 433 -27.37 7.82 8.54
N LEU A 434 -27.69 8.28 7.36
CA LEU A 434 -27.73 7.51 6.12
C LEU A 434 -26.80 8.15 5.08
N THR A 435 -25.96 7.33 4.45
CA THR A 435 -24.96 7.81 3.50
C THR A 435 -25.09 7.05 2.17
N PRO A 436 -26.00 7.43 1.27
CA PRO A 436 -26.00 6.95 -0.10
C PRO A 436 -24.88 7.59 -0.90
N GLY A 437 -24.33 6.83 -1.83
CA GLY A 437 -23.34 7.32 -2.78
C GLY A 437 -23.26 6.45 -4.02
N ILE A 438 -22.70 7.02 -5.08
CA ILE A 438 -22.45 6.33 -6.34
C ILE A 438 -21.17 6.88 -6.97
N ARG A 439 -20.41 5.99 -7.58
CA ARG A 439 -19.23 6.32 -8.38
C ARG A 439 -19.35 5.70 -9.76
N MET A 440 -18.84 6.39 -10.76
CA MET A 440 -18.66 5.90 -12.12
C MET A 440 -17.17 5.89 -12.44
N GLU A 441 -16.71 4.85 -13.10
CA GLU A 441 -15.38 4.73 -13.71
C GLU A 441 -15.56 4.44 -15.20
N ALA A 442 -14.93 5.24 -16.06
CA ALA A 442 -14.85 5.02 -17.51
C ALA A 442 -13.36 5.01 -17.89
N ILE A 443 -12.92 3.92 -18.52
CA ILE A 443 -11.49 3.64 -18.74
C ILE A 443 -11.32 3.19 -20.19
N ASP A 444 -10.43 3.86 -20.92
CA ASP A 444 -9.99 3.50 -22.25
C ASP A 444 -8.58 2.89 -22.17
N PHE A 445 -8.40 1.70 -22.74
CA PHE A 445 -7.15 0.95 -22.77
C PHE A 445 -6.62 0.86 -24.19
N GLU A 446 -5.35 1.20 -24.36
CA GLU A 446 -4.64 1.04 -25.65
C GLU A 446 -3.34 0.26 -25.46
N ARG A 447 -3.01 -0.54 -26.44
CA ARG A 447 -1.73 -1.24 -26.51
C ARG A 447 -1.18 -1.23 -27.94
N THR A 448 0.10 -0.86 -28.07
CA THR A 448 0.88 -0.92 -29.31
C THR A 448 2.05 -1.86 -29.12
N ASN A 449 2.14 -2.90 -29.94
CA ASN A 449 3.32 -3.77 -30.05
C ASN A 449 4.28 -3.15 -31.07
N ARG A 450 5.35 -2.52 -30.60
CA ARG A 450 6.32 -1.85 -31.47
C ARG A 450 7.18 -2.81 -32.30
N LEU A 451 7.28 -4.10 -31.91
CA LEU A 451 8.00 -5.11 -32.67
C LEU A 451 7.26 -5.52 -33.96
N THR A 452 5.94 -5.56 -33.90
CA THR A 452 5.09 -6.01 -35.02
C THR A 452 4.29 -4.89 -35.65
N GLY A 453 4.15 -3.73 -34.99
CA GLY A 453 3.30 -2.61 -35.38
C GLY A 453 1.81 -2.85 -35.12
N GLN A 454 1.44 -3.94 -34.46
CA GLN A 454 0.05 -4.22 -34.12
C GLN A 454 -0.44 -3.35 -32.98
N GLN A 455 -1.68 -2.87 -33.12
CA GLN A 455 -2.34 -2.01 -32.15
C GLN A 455 -3.73 -2.55 -31.81
N GLY A 456 -4.18 -2.31 -30.61
CA GLY A 456 -5.54 -2.63 -30.16
C GLY A 456 -5.98 -1.71 -29.04
N SER A 457 -7.29 -1.57 -28.89
CA SER A 457 -7.92 -0.79 -27.83
C SER A 457 -9.22 -1.43 -27.39
N THR A 458 -9.61 -1.13 -26.16
CA THR A 458 -10.93 -1.49 -25.60
C THR A 458 -11.30 -0.49 -24.53
N ASP A 459 -12.55 -0.43 -24.16
CA ASP A 459 -13.07 0.45 -23.12
C ASP A 459 -13.86 -0.33 -22.06
N LEU A 460 -14.01 0.29 -20.91
CA LEU A 460 -14.77 -0.25 -19.78
C LEU A 460 -15.48 0.89 -19.06
N THR A 461 -16.78 0.70 -18.79
CA THR A 461 -17.53 1.63 -17.93
C THR A 461 -18.25 0.86 -16.82
N GLU A 462 -18.02 1.29 -15.56
CA GLU A 462 -18.60 0.66 -14.38
C GLU A 462 -19.25 1.66 -13.45
N TRP A 463 -20.36 1.21 -12.82
CA TRP A 463 -21.09 1.94 -11.81
C TRP A 463 -20.97 1.25 -10.46
N VAL A 464 -20.53 2.01 -9.46
CA VAL A 464 -20.19 1.53 -8.12
C VAL A 464 -21.12 2.21 -7.10
N PRO A 465 -22.36 1.74 -6.92
CA PRO A 465 -23.27 2.26 -5.91
C PRO A 465 -22.90 1.75 -4.52
N GLY A 466 -23.30 2.51 -3.51
CA GLY A 466 -23.22 2.08 -2.13
C GLY A 466 -24.17 2.85 -1.22
N LEU A 467 -24.49 2.23 -0.11
CA LEU A 467 -25.34 2.76 0.94
C LEU A 467 -24.77 2.37 2.27
N GLY A 468 -24.51 3.37 3.11
CA GLY A 468 -24.06 3.15 4.47
C GLY A 468 -24.99 3.81 5.48
N ALA A 469 -25.00 3.30 6.70
CA ALA A 469 -25.75 3.84 7.80
C ALA A 469 -24.94 3.80 9.10
N THR A 470 -25.17 4.78 9.98
CA THR A 470 -24.64 4.77 11.35
C THR A 470 -25.77 5.08 12.33
N VAL A 471 -25.73 4.42 13.49
CA VAL A 471 -26.66 4.65 14.60
C VAL A 471 -25.84 4.85 15.87
N GLN A 472 -25.93 6.03 16.49
CA GLN A 472 -25.35 6.28 17.78
C GLN A 472 -26.22 5.62 18.87
N ALA A 473 -25.84 4.40 19.26
CA ALA A 473 -26.58 3.61 20.24
C ALA A 473 -26.48 4.22 21.65
N THR A 474 -25.28 4.64 22.04
CA THR A 474 -25.00 5.46 23.22
C THR A 474 -24.10 6.64 22.83
N GLU A 475 -23.71 7.48 23.79
CA GLU A 475 -22.74 8.57 23.51
C GLU A 475 -21.38 8.00 23.11
N GLU A 476 -21.03 6.79 23.56
CA GLU A 476 -19.73 6.16 23.39
C GLU A 476 -19.73 5.06 22.31
N VAL A 477 -20.90 4.55 21.87
CA VAL A 477 -21.00 3.41 20.98
C VAL A 477 -21.82 3.71 19.75
N THR A 478 -21.23 3.51 18.58
CA THR A 478 -21.87 3.62 17.28
C THR A 478 -22.01 2.24 16.65
N LEU A 479 -23.21 1.91 16.20
CA LEU A 479 -23.47 0.82 15.25
C LEU A 479 -23.29 1.35 13.84
N PHE A 480 -22.72 0.57 12.96
CA PHE A 480 -22.59 0.91 11.54
C PHE A 480 -22.92 -0.30 10.66
N GLY A 481 -23.31 -0.03 9.44
CA GLY A 481 -23.52 -1.06 8.45
C GLY A 481 -23.68 -0.48 7.07
N GLY A 482 -23.52 -1.32 6.07
CA GLY A 482 -23.65 -0.87 4.69
C GLY A 482 -23.53 -1.98 3.67
N VAL A 483 -23.83 -1.58 2.45
CA VAL A 483 -23.65 -2.40 1.26
C VAL A 483 -23.07 -1.53 0.15
N HIS A 484 -22.11 -2.07 -0.59
CA HIS A 484 -21.57 -1.39 -1.76
C HIS A 484 -21.12 -2.38 -2.81
N ARG A 485 -21.09 -1.93 -4.06
CA ARG A 485 -20.46 -2.66 -5.13
C ARG A 485 -18.95 -2.41 -5.10
N GLY A 486 -18.16 -3.47 -5.02
CA GLY A 486 -16.72 -3.42 -5.22
C GLY A 486 -16.37 -3.52 -6.71
N PHE A 487 -15.30 -2.86 -7.11
CA PHE A 487 -14.78 -2.83 -8.47
C PHE A 487 -13.26 -2.87 -8.48
N SER A 488 -12.69 -3.60 -9.43
CA SER A 488 -11.27 -3.55 -9.76
C SER A 488 -11.08 -3.73 -11.27
N PRO A 489 -10.45 -2.77 -11.98
CA PRO A 489 -10.23 -2.89 -13.42
C PRO A 489 -9.20 -3.99 -13.71
N PRO A 490 -9.33 -4.67 -14.86
CA PRO A 490 -8.27 -5.53 -15.39
C PRO A 490 -7.09 -4.68 -15.86
N ARG A 491 -5.91 -5.29 -16.02
CA ARG A 491 -4.74 -4.60 -16.58
C ARG A 491 -4.86 -4.51 -18.10
N VAL A 492 -4.15 -3.56 -18.72
CA VAL A 492 -4.11 -3.43 -20.20
C VAL A 492 -3.76 -4.75 -20.88
N GLU A 493 -2.79 -5.51 -20.35
CA GLU A 493 -2.37 -6.79 -20.93
C GLU A 493 -3.39 -7.90 -20.85
N ASP A 494 -4.37 -7.76 -19.97
CA ASP A 494 -5.42 -8.75 -19.75
C ASP A 494 -6.59 -8.55 -20.71
N VAL A 495 -6.80 -7.32 -21.18
CA VAL A 495 -7.93 -6.96 -22.05
C VAL A 495 -7.53 -6.65 -23.51
N VAL A 496 -6.25 -6.27 -23.76
CA VAL A 496 -5.71 -6.07 -25.10
C VAL A 496 -4.53 -6.99 -25.32
N SER A 497 -4.70 -7.96 -26.23
CA SER A 497 -3.66 -8.95 -26.55
C SER A 497 -2.45 -8.31 -27.25
N ASN A 498 -1.31 -9.01 -27.22
CA ASN A 498 -0.10 -8.57 -27.94
C ASN A 498 -0.24 -8.55 -29.47
N ALA A 499 -1.30 -9.18 -30.00
CA ALA A 499 -1.67 -9.19 -31.41
C ALA A 499 -2.69 -8.10 -31.78
N GLY A 500 -3.04 -7.22 -30.86
CA GLY A 500 -4.00 -6.12 -31.08
C GLY A 500 -5.48 -6.54 -30.97
N GLY A 501 -5.77 -7.82 -30.65
CA GLY A 501 -7.16 -8.26 -30.41
C GLY A 501 -7.62 -7.95 -29.01
N THR A 502 -8.92 -7.71 -28.82
CA THR A 502 -9.54 -7.61 -27.50
C THR A 502 -9.68 -8.98 -26.86
N VAL A 503 -9.52 -9.03 -25.54
CA VAL A 503 -9.80 -10.21 -24.72
C VAL A 503 -11.06 -9.91 -23.92
N ASP A 504 -12.05 -10.78 -24.03
CA ASP A 504 -13.31 -10.66 -23.29
C ASP A 504 -13.08 -11.08 -21.82
N LEU A 505 -12.50 -10.16 -21.05
CA LEU A 505 -12.28 -10.30 -19.62
C LEU A 505 -13.03 -9.16 -18.91
N GLU A 506 -14.06 -9.52 -18.19
CA GLU A 506 -14.82 -8.56 -17.39
C GLU A 506 -14.01 -8.06 -16.18
N ALA A 507 -14.34 -6.87 -15.71
CA ALA A 507 -13.82 -6.34 -14.46
C ALA A 507 -14.22 -7.23 -13.27
N GLU A 508 -13.43 -7.21 -12.22
CA GLU A 508 -13.84 -7.80 -10.95
C GLU A 508 -14.94 -6.99 -10.32
N ARG A 509 -15.99 -7.68 -9.90
CA ARG A 509 -17.15 -7.11 -9.25
C ARG A 509 -17.53 -7.93 -8.03
N SER A 510 -17.91 -7.24 -6.96
CA SER A 510 -18.42 -7.87 -5.74
C SER A 510 -19.57 -7.07 -5.16
N TRP A 511 -20.46 -7.73 -4.43
CA TRP A 511 -21.35 -7.10 -3.46
C TRP A 511 -20.78 -7.30 -2.07
N ASN A 512 -20.48 -6.21 -1.39
CA ASN A 512 -19.85 -6.19 -0.09
C ASN A 512 -20.85 -5.72 0.96
N TRP A 513 -21.11 -6.55 1.95
CA TRP A 513 -22.01 -6.29 3.08
C TRP A 513 -21.19 -6.16 4.35
N GLU A 514 -21.56 -5.26 5.21
CA GLU A 514 -20.90 -5.06 6.48
C GLU A 514 -21.91 -4.65 7.56
N LEU A 515 -21.67 -5.14 8.78
CA LEU A 515 -22.37 -4.74 9.99
C LEU A 515 -21.40 -4.76 11.16
N GLY A 516 -21.36 -3.68 11.94
CA GLY A 516 -20.43 -3.61 13.04
C GLY A 516 -20.81 -2.62 14.12
N LEU A 517 -19.98 -2.58 15.14
CA LEU A 517 -20.07 -1.63 16.21
C LEU A 517 -18.68 -1.16 16.63
N ARG A 518 -18.57 0.09 16.99
CA ARG A 518 -17.31 0.67 17.51
C ARG A 518 -17.60 1.63 18.63
N GLY A 519 -16.61 1.84 19.49
CA GLY A 519 -16.75 2.82 20.55
C GLY A 519 -15.63 2.79 21.57
N ALA A 520 -15.84 3.63 22.60
CA ALA A 520 -15.02 3.75 23.78
C ALA A 520 -15.93 3.63 25.00
N ALA A 521 -16.44 2.41 25.27
CA ALA A 521 -17.48 2.16 26.28
C ALA A 521 -17.11 2.62 27.71
N VAL A 522 -15.81 2.65 28.01
CA VAL A 522 -15.25 3.27 29.21
C VAL A 522 -13.94 3.98 28.83
N PRO A 523 -13.52 5.00 29.62
CA PRO A 523 -12.23 5.64 29.36
C PRO A 523 -11.10 4.62 29.24
N GLY A 524 -10.26 4.76 28.22
CA GLY A 524 -9.13 3.84 27.96
C GLY A 524 -9.48 2.50 27.34
N VAL A 525 -10.73 2.26 26.94
CA VAL A 525 -11.17 1.06 26.22
C VAL A 525 -11.74 1.47 24.87
N GLU A 526 -11.00 1.23 23.80
CA GLU A 526 -11.44 1.43 22.41
C GLU A 526 -11.64 0.08 21.74
N PHE A 527 -12.69 -0.07 20.95
CA PHE A 527 -12.93 -1.31 20.19
C PHE A 527 -13.70 -1.06 18.90
N GLU A 528 -13.50 -1.96 17.95
CA GLU A 528 -14.32 -2.13 16.73
C GLU A 528 -14.52 -3.61 16.48
N LEU A 529 -15.77 -4.02 16.29
CA LEU A 529 -16.15 -5.38 15.89
C LEU A 529 -16.99 -5.25 14.62
N ALA A 530 -16.63 -5.99 13.57
CA ALA A 530 -17.36 -5.98 12.31
C ALA A 530 -17.52 -7.40 11.75
N TRP A 531 -18.72 -7.73 11.31
CA TRP A 531 -19.01 -8.80 10.40
C TRP A 531 -18.98 -8.29 8.98
N PHE A 532 -18.45 -9.10 8.07
CA PHE A 532 -18.44 -8.78 6.63
C PHE A 532 -18.78 -10.01 5.79
N ARG A 533 -19.32 -9.74 4.60
CA ARG A 533 -19.55 -10.72 3.53
C ARG A 533 -19.27 -10.04 2.19
N MET A 534 -18.50 -10.72 1.33
CA MET A 534 -18.13 -10.27 -0.01
C MET A 534 -18.49 -11.38 -0.99
N ASP A 535 -19.52 -11.15 -1.81
CA ASP A 535 -19.96 -12.05 -2.87
C ASP A 535 -19.41 -11.52 -4.21
N PHE A 536 -18.48 -12.26 -4.81
CA PHE A 536 -17.92 -11.95 -6.11
C PHE A 536 -18.68 -12.66 -7.21
N ASP A 537 -19.11 -11.91 -8.22
CA ASP A 537 -19.67 -12.46 -9.45
C ASP A 537 -18.54 -12.88 -10.42
N ASN A 538 -17.45 -12.12 -10.43
CA ASN A 538 -16.30 -12.33 -11.32
C ASN A 538 -15.02 -11.91 -10.62
N GLN A 539 -14.40 -12.81 -9.88
CA GLN A 539 -13.08 -12.57 -9.28
C GLN A 539 -11.97 -13.00 -10.23
N ILE A 540 -11.05 -12.10 -10.54
CA ILE A 540 -9.84 -12.43 -11.31
C ILE A 540 -8.82 -13.03 -10.34
N VAL A 541 -8.52 -14.31 -10.53
CA VAL A 541 -7.50 -15.03 -9.76
C VAL A 541 -6.40 -15.46 -10.73
N PRO A 542 -5.12 -15.32 -10.36
CA PRO A 542 -4.04 -15.86 -11.19
C PRO A 542 -4.31 -17.32 -11.53
N ALA A 543 -4.19 -17.68 -12.79
CA ALA A 543 -4.49 -19.01 -13.29
C ALA A 543 -3.65 -20.10 -12.61
N SER A 544 -2.47 -19.75 -12.21
CA SER A 544 -1.68 -20.50 -11.25
C SER A 544 -1.09 -19.48 -10.28
N VAL A 545 -1.33 -19.64 -9.01
CA VAL A 545 -0.66 -18.82 -7.99
C VAL A 545 0.85 -19.04 -8.05
N ALA A 546 1.26 -20.21 -8.52
CA ALA A 546 2.63 -20.57 -8.87
C ALA A 546 3.05 -20.05 -10.25
N GLY A 547 2.10 -19.60 -11.08
CA GLY A 547 2.36 -19.14 -12.41
C GLY A 547 3.32 -17.98 -12.44
N GLY A 548 4.48 -18.22 -12.93
CA GLY A 548 5.35 -17.19 -13.43
C GLY A 548 4.66 -16.43 -14.56
N THR A 549 5.43 -15.70 -15.33
CA THR A 549 5.01 -14.77 -16.39
C THR A 549 4.16 -15.36 -17.53
N GLY A 550 3.88 -16.65 -17.54
CA GLY A 550 3.02 -17.31 -18.52
C GLY A 550 1.65 -17.72 -17.98
N ALA A 551 1.35 -17.46 -16.70
CA ALA A 551 0.03 -17.73 -16.15
C ALA A 551 -0.98 -16.79 -16.76
N ALA A 552 -1.92 -17.31 -17.53
CA ALA A 552 -3.07 -16.54 -17.94
C ALA A 552 -3.91 -16.19 -16.69
N LEU A 553 -4.31 -14.95 -16.56
CA LEU A 553 -5.37 -14.61 -15.64
C LEU A 553 -6.66 -15.28 -16.11
N THR A 554 -7.45 -15.70 -15.17
CA THR A 554 -8.74 -16.26 -15.48
C THR A 554 -9.76 -15.69 -14.52
N SER A 555 -10.96 -15.49 -14.99
CA SER A 555 -12.10 -15.25 -14.12
C SER A 555 -12.29 -16.48 -13.23
N ALA A 556 -12.24 -16.28 -11.92
CA ALA A 556 -12.56 -17.33 -10.97
C ALA A 556 -14.06 -17.60 -10.92
N GLY A 557 -14.86 -16.77 -11.61
CA GLY A 557 -16.29 -16.79 -11.45
C GLY A 557 -16.68 -16.38 -10.03
N GLU A 558 -17.68 -17.04 -9.49
CA GLU A 558 -18.21 -16.72 -8.16
C GLU A 558 -17.26 -17.17 -7.04
N THR A 559 -17.01 -16.28 -6.09
CA THR A 559 -16.30 -16.60 -4.85
C THR A 559 -17.00 -15.92 -3.67
N LEU A 560 -16.82 -16.48 -2.49
CA LEU A 560 -17.35 -15.96 -1.24
C LEU A 560 -16.24 -15.73 -0.24
N HIS A 561 -16.25 -14.53 0.37
CA HIS A 561 -15.44 -14.22 1.55
C HIS A 561 -16.38 -13.78 2.67
N GLN A 562 -16.28 -14.40 3.83
CA GLN A 562 -17.12 -14.04 4.98
C GLN A 562 -16.37 -14.24 6.28
N GLY A 563 -16.54 -13.29 7.22
CA GLY A 563 -15.80 -13.37 8.47
C GLY A 563 -16.15 -12.27 9.47
N MET A 564 -15.36 -12.24 10.54
CA MET A 564 -15.39 -11.20 11.57
C MET A 564 -14.02 -10.57 11.78
N GLU A 565 -14.03 -9.31 12.15
CA GLU A 565 -12.87 -8.50 12.46
C GLU A 565 -13.06 -7.88 13.84
N LEU A 566 -12.04 -7.97 14.70
CA LEU A 566 -12.01 -7.33 16.01
C LEU A 566 -10.71 -6.53 16.16
N GLY A 567 -10.85 -5.25 16.41
CA GLY A 567 -9.80 -4.36 16.90
C GLY A 567 -10.11 -3.92 18.31
N ALA A 568 -9.13 -3.96 19.21
CA ALA A 568 -9.31 -3.46 20.56
C ALA A 568 -8.03 -2.82 21.11
N ARG A 569 -8.19 -1.80 21.94
CA ARG A 569 -7.11 -1.17 22.70
C ARG A 569 -7.57 -0.90 24.12
N LEU A 570 -6.71 -1.24 25.07
CA LEU A 570 -6.89 -0.97 26.49
C LEU A 570 -5.71 -0.11 26.95
N ASP A 571 -5.98 0.92 27.75
CA ASP A 571 -4.96 1.81 28.31
C ASP A 571 -5.23 2.08 29.80
N SER A 572 -4.33 1.60 30.66
CA SER A 572 -4.52 1.67 32.11
C SER A 572 -4.49 3.08 32.66
N ALA A 573 -3.76 4.00 32.04
CA ALA A 573 -3.70 5.39 32.50
C ALA A 573 -5.06 6.06 32.35
N ALA A 574 -5.73 5.87 31.22
CA ALA A 574 -7.07 6.40 30.99
C ALA A 574 -8.15 5.61 31.78
N MET A 575 -7.99 4.29 31.99
CA MET A 575 -8.96 3.46 32.73
C MET A 575 -8.98 3.74 34.23
N PHE A 576 -7.81 3.94 34.81
CA PHE A 576 -7.66 4.01 36.29
C PHE A 576 -7.15 5.36 36.79
N GLY A 577 -6.88 6.33 35.87
CA GLY A 577 -6.33 7.64 36.22
C GLY A 577 -4.91 7.54 36.77
N THR A 578 -4.11 6.55 36.31
CA THR A 578 -2.71 6.40 36.74
C THR A 578 -1.86 7.48 36.11
N GLU A 579 -1.11 8.24 36.95
CA GLU A 579 -0.18 9.25 36.46
C GLU A 579 1.24 8.73 36.37
N GLY A 580 1.99 9.23 35.40
CA GLY A 580 3.42 8.95 35.21
C GLY A 580 3.76 7.66 34.49
N TYR A 581 2.81 6.76 34.26
CA TYR A 581 3.01 5.57 33.44
C TYR A 581 1.68 5.02 32.91
N SER A 582 1.76 4.26 31.79
CA SER A 582 0.66 3.48 31.25
C SER A 582 1.10 2.05 30.96
N VAL A 583 0.22 1.09 31.28
CA VAL A 583 0.25 -0.26 30.72
C VAL A 583 -0.88 -0.35 29.69
N TYR A 584 -0.57 -0.76 28.49
CA TYR A 584 -1.55 -0.87 27.43
C TYR A 584 -1.51 -2.23 26.77
N ALA A 585 -2.66 -2.65 26.25
CA ALA A 585 -2.79 -3.81 25.40
C ALA A 585 -3.53 -3.41 24.12
N ALA A 586 -3.12 -3.93 22.97
CA ALA A 586 -3.83 -3.75 21.72
C ALA A 586 -3.91 -5.10 20.98
N GLY A 587 -5.01 -5.32 20.26
CA GLY A 587 -5.20 -6.53 19.50
C GLY A 587 -5.93 -6.26 18.19
N ALA A 588 -5.53 -6.97 17.14
CA ALA A 588 -6.23 -7.07 15.87
C ALA A 588 -6.44 -8.55 15.56
N TRP A 589 -7.70 -8.97 15.42
CA TRP A 589 -8.06 -10.34 15.10
C TRP A 589 -9.00 -10.38 13.90
N THR A 590 -8.72 -11.30 12.99
CA THR A 590 -9.58 -11.64 11.86
C THR A 590 -9.91 -13.11 11.92
N TRP A 591 -11.17 -13.42 11.80
CA TRP A 591 -11.68 -14.78 11.66
C TRP A 591 -12.46 -14.88 10.35
N LEU A 592 -11.91 -15.61 9.39
CA LEU A 592 -12.43 -15.82 8.06
C LEU A 592 -12.94 -17.28 7.98
N TRP A 593 -14.24 -17.49 8.15
CA TRP A 593 -14.80 -18.84 8.13
C TRP A 593 -15.24 -19.31 6.76
N ASP A 594 -15.43 -18.40 5.79
CA ASP A 594 -15.62 -18.68 4.38
C ASP A 594 -14.65 -17.85 3.53
N ALA A 595 -13.83 -18.50 2.74
CA ALA A 595 -13.04 -17.93 1.65
C ALA A 595 -12.91 -19.02 0.58
N GLU A 596 -13.91 -19.16 -0.31
CA GLU A 596 -14.05 -20.34 -1.14
C GLU A 596 -14.56 -20.03 -2.55
N PHE A 597 -14.25 -20.94 -3.48
CA PHE A 597 -14.81 -20.95 -4.83
C PHE A 597 -16.25 -21.43 -4.79
N LYS A 598 -17.21 -20.64 -5.33
CA LYS A 598 -18.66 -20.98 -5.33
C LYS A 598 -19.14 -21.50 -6.66
N GLY A 599 -18.91 -20.77 -7.74
CA GLY A 599 -19.43 -21.16 -9.05
C GLY A 599 -18.77 -22.42 -9.63
N ARG A 600 -19.28 -22.91 -10.76
CA ARG A 600 -18.71 -24.04 -11.46
C ARG A 600 -17.36 -23.67 -12.06
N ARG A 601 -16.28 -24.17 -11.46
CA ARG A 601 -14.92 -23.85 -11.85
C ARG A 601 -14.02 -25.08 -11.84
N PHE A 602 -13.07 -25.09 -12.77
CA PHE A 602 -12.02 -26.10 -12.84
C PHE A 602 -10.65 -25.49 -12.51
N SER A 603 -9.75 -26.34 -12.05
CA SER A 603 -8.41 -25.91 -11.66
C SER A 603 -7.65 -25.27 -12.82
N SER A 604 -6.93 -24.23 -12.50
CA SER A 604 -5.98 -23.57 -13.40
C SER A 604 -4.59 -24.19 -13.37
N VAL A 605 -4.34 -25.16 -12.49
CA VAL A 605 -3.06 -25.88 -12.42
C VAL A 605 -2.88 -26.76 -13.64
N SER A 606 -1.74 -26.60 -14.30
CA SER A 606 -1.41 -27.39 -15.51
C SER A 606 -1.53 -28.90 -15.24
N GLY A 607 -2.22 -29.60 -16.12
CA GLY A 607 -2.52 -31.03 -15.99
C GLY A 607 -3.77 -31.37 -15.17
N PHE A 608 -4.41 -30.38 -14.52
CA PHE A 608 -5.60 -30.59 -13.67
C PHE A 608 -6.85 -29.82 -14.15
N GLY A 609 -6.85 -29.32 -15.39
CA GLY A 609 -7.92 -28.47 -15.94
C GLY A 609 -9.33 -29.12 -16.00
N THR A 610 -9.47 -30.40 -15.67
CA THR A 610 -10.76 -31.10 -15.55
C THR A 610 -11.20 -31.31 -14.10
N VAL A 611 -10.36 -30.96 -13.13
CA VAL A 611 -10.67 -31.12 -11.69
C VAL A 611 -11.48 -29.91 -11.23
N SER A 612 -12.68 -30.16 -10.69
CA SER A 612 -13.49 -29.10 -10.09
C SER A 612 -12.86 -28.59 -8.81
N VAL A 613 -12.80 -27.27 -8.66
CA VAL A 613 -12.34 -26.59 -7.44
C VAL A 613 -13.47 -25.92 -6.67
N THR A 614 -14.71 -26.12 -7.08
CA THR A 614 -15.89 -25.60 -6.38
C THR A 614 -15.93 -26.11 -4.93
N GLY A 615 -16.02 -25.21 -3.96
CA GLY A 615 -15.99 -25.51 -2.53
C GLY A 615 -14.58 -25.63 -1.95
N ASN A 616 -13.52 -25.48 -2.75
CA ASN A 616 -12.16 -25.37 -2.25
C ASN A 616 -11.90 -23.98 -1.67
N ASP A 617 -11.02 -23.91 -0.68
CA ASP A 617 -10.57 -22.66 -0.10
C ASP A 617 -9.78 -21.83 -1.11
N LEU A 618 -9.94 -20.51 -1.04
CA LEU A 618 -9.15 -19.57 -1.83
C LEU A 618 -7.70 -19.54 -1.36
N PRO A 619 -6.74 -19.49 -2.30
CA PRO A 619 -5.33 -19.41 -1.94
C PRO A 619 -4.99 -18.14 -1.16
N TYR A 620 -4.10 -18.26 -0.17
CA TYR A 620 -3.63 -17.16 0.69
C TYR A 620 -4.73 -16.49 1.52
N ALA A 621 -5.74 -17.25 1.92
CA ALA A 621 -6.82 -16.81 2.80
C ALA A 621 -6.80 -17.64 4.11
N PRO A 622 -5.95 -17.31 5.09
CA PRO A 622 -5.90 -18.04 6.35
C PRO A 622 -7.17 -17.80 7.17
N GLU A 623 -7.66 -18.83 7.85
CA GLU A 623 -8.86 -18.73 8.70
C GLU A 623 -8.68 -17.70 9.83
N HIS A 624 -7.49 -17.65 10.43
CA HIS A 624 -7.19 -16.72 11.51
C HIS A 624 -5.94 -15.90 11.27
N LEU A 625 -6.05 -14.58 11.53
CA LEU A 625 -4.94 -13.66 11.68
C LEU A 625 -5.07 -12.99 13.05
N LEU A 626 -3.95 -12.87 13.78
CA LEU A 626 -3.96 -12.24 15.10
C LEU A 626 -2.65 -11.46 15.30
N SER A 627 -2.77 -10.21 15.75
CA SER A 627 -1.67 -9.41 16.27
C SER A 627 -2.04 -8.94 17.66
N LEU A 628 -1.23 -9.28 18.64
CA LEU A 628 -1.39 -8.88 20.03
C LEU A 628 -0.18 -8.07 20.48
N THR A 629 -0.41 -6.93 21.09
CA THR A 629 0.62 -6.04 21.63
C THR A 629 0.35 -5.82 23.11
N LEU A 630 1.38 -5.97 23.94
CA LEU A 630 1.38 -5.59 25.36
C LEU A 630 2.52 -4.61 25.57
N GLY A 631 2.23 -3.45 26.12
CA GLY A 631 3.21 -2.40 26.32
C GLY A 631 3.15 -1.75 27.70
N TYR A 632 4.29 -1.24 28.10
CA TYR A 632 4.48 -0.36 29.23
C TYR A 632 5.20 0.91 28.76
N GLN A 633 4.72 2.07 29.15
CA GLN A 633 5.36 3.35 28.86
C GLN A 633 5.36 4.22 30.11
N ARG A 634 6.53 4.72 30.52
CA ARG A 634 6.67 5.76 31.54
C ARG A 634 6.76 7.13 30.88
N ASP A 635 6.09 8.12 31.45
CA ASP A 635 6.14 9.49 30.95
C ASP A 635 7.58 10.05 31.05
N GLY A 636 8.11 10.50 29.91
CA GLY A 636 9.49 10.98 29.83
C GLY A 636 10.55 9.95 30.23
N GLY A 637 10.24 8.64 30.18
CA GLY A 637 11.08 7.56 30.67
C GLY A 637 11.09 6.35 29.72
N PRO A 638 11.45 5.17 30.26
CA PRO A 638 11.54 3.95 29.46
C PRO A 638 10.16 3.42 29.07
N GLY A 639 10.11 2.84 27.87
CA GLY A 639 8.99 2.04 27.35
C GLY A 639 9.48 0.66 26.95
N LEU A 640 8.57 -0.31 27.03
CA LEU A 640 8.77 -1.68 26.58
C LEU A 640 7.49 -2.16 25.90
N GLU A 641 7.61 -2.80 24.76
CA GLU A 641 6.47 -3.42 24.04
C GLU A 641 6.86 -4.82 23.59
N VAL A 642 5.93 -5.75 23.77
CA VAL A 642 6.01 -7.13 23.26
C VAL A 642 4.86 -7.33 22.29
N GLU A 643 5.15 -7.83 21.11
CA GLU A 643 4.16 -8.17 20.08
C GLU A 643 4.20 -9.68 19.78
N ALA A 644 3.03 -10.29 19.69
CA ALA A 644 2.83 -11.66 19.23
C ALA A 644 1.95 -11.65 17.98
N VAL A 645 2.45 -12.22 16.89
CA VAL A 645 1.75 -12.29 15.59
C VAL A 645 1.49 -13.73 15.22
N TYR A 646 0.23 -14.07 14.97
CA TYR A 646 -0.21 -15.38 14.52
C TYR A 646 -0.77 -15.29 13.10
N THR A 647 -0.32 -16.22 12.25
CA THR A 647 -0.90 -16.46 10.93
C THR A 647 -1.36 -17.90 10.86
N GLY A 648 -2.64 -18.12 10.57
CA GLY A 648 -3.22 -19.45 10.39
C GLY A 648 -2.66 -20.20 9.19
N SER A 649 -2.88 -21.50 9.13
CA SER A 649 -2.52 -22.30 7.96
C SER A 649 -3.36 -21.85 6.75
N MET A 650 -2.80 -22.00 5.53
CA MET A 650 -3.47 -21.61 4.30
C MET A 650 -2.99 -22.44 3.12
N TYR A 651 -3.83 -22.61 2.12
CA TYR A 651 -3.44 -23.19 0.84
C TYR A 651 -2.81 -22.16 -0.07
N THR A 652 -2.01 -22.60 -1.06
CA THR A 652 -1.29 -21.72 -1.98
C THR A 652 -1.75 -21.88 -3.44
N ASP A 653 -2.66 -22.83 -3.68
CA ASP A 653 -3.23 -23.14 -5.00
C ASP A 653 -4.71 -23.52 -4.90
N ASP A 654 -5.41 -23.49 -6.05
CA ASP A 654 -6.85 -23.74 -6.14
C ASP A 654 -7.26 -25.22 -5.93
N LEU A 655 -6.30 -26.15 -6.01
CA LEU A 655 -6.52 -27.58 -5.70
C LEU A 655 -6.50 -27.88 -4.21
N ASN A 656 -6.17 -26.91 -3.38
CA ASN A 656 -5.92 -27.09 -1.95
C ASN A 656 -4.88 -28.19 -1.67
N THR A 657 -3.78 -28.15 -2.42
CA THR A 657 -2.70 -29.13 -2.30
C THR A 657 -2.12 -29.09 -0.87
N VAL A 658 -2.07 -30.24 -0.19
CA VAL A 658 -1.53 -30.35 1.18
C VAL A 658 -0.03 -30.56 1.16
N ALA A 659 0.43 -31.59 0.41
CA ALA A 659 1.85 -31.94 0.33
C ALA A 659 2.61 -30.91 -0.51
N VAL A 660 3.81 -30.53 -0.07
CA VAL A 660 4.65 -29.60 -0.82
C VAL A 660 5.13 -30.26 -2.11
N THR A 661 4.92 -29.61 -3.24
CA THR A 661 5.40 -30.11 -4.53
C THR A 661 6.91 -29.95 -4.68
N ALA A 662 7.53 -30.76 -5.55
CA ALA A 662 8.98 -30.79 -5.72
C ALA A 662 9.57 -29.41 -6.10
N ASP A 663 8.85 -28.64 -6.88
CA ASP A 663 9.19 -27.27 -7.27
C ASP A 663 9.01 -26.24 -6.13
N GLY A 664 8.44 -26.63 -5.00
CA GLY A 664 8.17 -25.77 -3.85
C GLY A 664 7.01 -24.78 -4.03
N GLN A 665 6.31 -24.83 -5.17
CA GLN A 665 5.36 -23.80 -5.58
C GLN A 665 3.94 -24.04 -5.07
N ARG A 666 3.61 -25.28 -4.69
CA ARG A 666 2.30 -25.65 -4.14
C ARG A 666 2.48 -26.43 -2.86
N GLY A 667 1.43 -26.45 -2.06
CA GLY A 667 1.40 -27.11 -0.77
C GLY A 667 0.90 -26.18 0.33
N ARG A 668 0.22 -26.74 1.32
CA ARG A 668 -0.27 -25.96 2.46
C ARG A 668 0.89 -25.32 3.22
N MET A 669 0.75 -24.06 3.59
CA MET A 669 1.61 -23.40 4.56
C MET A 669 1.06 -23.63 5.96
N ASP A 670 1.93 -24.01 6.90
CA ASP A 670 1.56 -24.26 8.28
C ASP A 670 1.34 -22.95 9.05
N ALA A 671 0.50 -23.02 10.07
CA ALA A 671 0.30 -21.91 11.00
C ALA A 671 1.56 -21.63 11.81
N TYR A 672 1.78 -20.34 12.14
CA TYR A 672 2.95 -19.94 12.90
C TYR A 672 2.70 -18.74 13.81
N TRP A 673 3.55 -18.66 14.85
CA TRP A 673 3.69 -17.48 15.69
C TRP A 673 5.05 -16.85 15.51
N LEU A 674 5.10 -15.51 15.45
CA LEU A 674 6.31 -14.70 15.55
C LEU A 674 6.18 -13.75 16.74
N PHE A 675 7.30 -13.48 17.40
CA PHE A 675 7.34 -12.59 18.56
C PHE A 675 8.36 -11.48 18.33
N ASN A 676 7.98 -10.26 18.68
CA ASN A 676 8.82 -9.07 18.59
C ASN A 676 8.90 -8.40 19.95
N VAL A 677 10.04 -7.78 20.25
CA VAL A 677 10.23 -6.96 21.45
C VAL A 677 10.90 -5.65 21.03
N GLN A 678 10.40 -4.55 21.55
CA GLN A 678 11.01 -3.23 21.40
C GLN A 678 11.04 -2.50 22.72
N ALA A 679 12.11 -1.73 22.92
CA ALA A 679 12.29 -0.85 24.07
C ALA A 679 12.68 0.54 23.57
N ASN A 680 12.22 1.57 24.26
CA ASN A 680 12.62 2.94 24.05
C ASN A 680 12.93 3.62 25.38
N TRP A 681 13.74 4.67 25.34
CA TRP A 681 14.06 5.46 26.52
C TRP A 681 14.41 6.90 26.12
N THR A 682 13.55 7.82 26.48
CA THR A 682 13.88 9.24 26.40
C THR A 682 14.81 9.59 27.55
N VAL A 683 16.02 10.03 27.22
CA VAL A 683 17.07 10.33 28.20
C VAL A 683 16.67 11.61 28.97
N PRO A 684 16.49 11.52 30.29
CA PRO A 684 15.99 12.67 31.06
C PRO A 684 16.85 13.94 30.89
N GLY A 685 16.18 15.07 30.66
CA GLY A 685 16.83 16.37 30.47
C GLY A 685 17.54 16.57 29.13
N THR A 686 17.33 15.66 28.17
CA THR A 686 17.88 15.74 26.81
C THR A 686 16.78 15.51 25.76
N PRO A 687 16.92 16.03 24.55
CA PRO A 687 16.02 15.74 23.43
C PRO A 687 16.37 14.43 22.70
N VAL A 688 16.97 13.47 23.37
CA VAL A 688 17.43 12.21 22.77
C VAL A 688 16.57 11.05 23.25
N THR A 689 16.04 10.27 22.31
CA THR A 689 15.40 8.99 22.55
C THR A 689 16.27 7.85 22.00
N LEU A 690 16.61 6.91 22.87
CA LEU A 690 17.30 5.66 22.52
C LEU A 690 16.25 4.58 22.31
N TYR A 691 16.51 3.64 21.38
CA TYR A 691 15.64 2.49 21.16
C TYR A 691 16.42 1.25 20.76
N ALA A 692 15.84 0.10 21.06
CA ALA A 692 16.35 -1.20 20.69
C ALA A 692 15.18 -2.11 20.30
N THR A 693 15.37 -2.96 19.29
CA THR A 693 14.34 -3.91 18.83
C THR A 693 14.95 -5.29 18.58
N ALA A 694 14.10 -6.30 18.80
CA ALA A 694 14.37 -7.68 18.40
C ALA A 694 13.12 -8.19 17.64
N LYS A 695 13.19 -8.20 16.32
CA LYS A 695 12.13 -8.74 15.46
C LYS A 695 12.40 -10.22 15.20
N ASN A 696 11.33 -11.04 15.15
CA ASN A 696 11.44 -12.50 15.14
C ASN A 696 12.36 -12.99 16.27
N LEU A 697 12.02 -12.65 17.52
CA LEU A 697 12.84 -12.82 18.71
C LEU A 697 13.49 -14.23 18.83
N PHE A 698 12.71 -15.27 18.50
CA PHE A 698 13.13 -16.67 18.62
C PHE A 698 13.82 -17.22 17.36
N ASP A 699 14.08 -16.35 16.37
CA ASP A 699 14.74 -16.72 15.09
C ASP A 699 14.03 -17.88 14.36
N ARG A 700 12.69 -17.88 14.41
CA ARG A 700 11.89 -18.94 13.79
C ARG A 700 11.93 -18.79 12.27
N THR A 701 12.21 -19.88 11.57
CA THR A 701 12.15 -19.96 10.12
C THR A 701 10.82 -20.61 9.71
N VAL A 702 10.02 -19.90 8.91
CA VAL A 702 8.74 -20.33 8.38
C VAL A 702 8.63 -19.96 6.90
N VAL A 703 7.82 -20.67 6.14
CA VAL A 703 7.50 -20.31 4.76
C VAL A 703 6.40 -19.24 4.78
N VAL A 704 6.63 -18.12 4.10
CA VAL A 704 5.68 -17.00 4.00
C VAL A 704 5.06 -16.86 2.62
N ASP A 705 5.65 -17.49 1.60
CA ASP A 705 5.13 -17.51 0.23
C ASP A 705 5.59 -18.78 -0.51
N ARG A 706 4.73 -19.28 -1.41
CA ARG A 706 5.02 -20.36 -2.34
C ARG A 706 4.73 -20.02 -3.80
N SER A 707 4.30 -18.82 -4.08
CA SER A 707 3.84 -18.44 -5.43
C SER A 707 4.89 -18.71 -6.54
N ARG A 708 6.16 -18.77 -6.17
CA ARG A 708 7.30 -19.03 -7.09
C ARG A 708 8.36 -19.93 -6.47
N GLY A 709 7.96 -20.86 -5.63
CA GLY A 709 8.82 -21.65 -4.78
C GLY A 709 8.78 -21.16 -3.33
N SER A 710 9.35 -21.93 -2.41
CA SER A 710 9.32 -21.62 -0.99
C SER A 710 10.16 -20.39 -0.65
N ILE A 711 9.54 -19.38 -0.05
CA ILE A 711 10.20 -18.16 0.44
C ILE A 711 10.14 -18.16 1.96
N PRO A 712 11.29 -18.12 2.67
CA PRO A 712 11.32 -18.02 4.12
C PRO A 712 11.02 -16.59 4.58
N ASN A 713 10.53 -16.45 5.83
CA ASN A 713 10.43 -15.18 6.53
C ASN A 713 11.81 -14.59 6.84
N ASN A 714 11.84 -13.33 7.31
CA ASN A 714 13.07 -12.72 7.83
C ASN A 714 13.63 -13.50 9.00
N PRO A 715 14.94 -13.74 9.06
CA PRO A 715 15.64 -14.16 10.28
C PRO A 715 15.56 -13.04 11.34
N ARG A 716 15.96 -13.35 12.57
CA ARG A 716 15.97 -12.38 13.67
C ARG A 716 16.76 -11.12 13.29
N LEU A 717 16.08 -9.98 13.42
CA LEU A 717 16.64 -8.65 13.20
C LEU A 717 16.78 -7.95 14.56
N LEU A 718 18.01 -7.71 14.97
CA LEU A 718 18.35 -6.92 16.16
C LEU A 718 18.75 -5.52 15.71
N GLN A 719 18.15 -4.50 16.28
CA GLN A 719 18.44 -3.11 15.93
C GLN A 719 18.60 -2.28 17.20
N ALA A 720 19.46 -1.27 17.15
CA ALA A 720 19.56 -0.23 18.14
C ALA A 720 19.79 1.12 17.48
N GLY A 721 19.32 2.19 18.10
CA GLY A 721 19.43 3.51 17.51
C GLY A 721 19.12 4.63 18.49
N ALA A 722 19.28 5.85 17.97
CA ALA A 722 18.98 7.08 18.67
C ALA A 722 18.26 8.06 17.75
N LYS A 723 17.31 8.81 18.30
CA LYS A 723 16.61 9.94 17.65
C LYS A 723 16.86 11.19 18.48
N TRP A 724 17.41 12.21 17.86
CA TRP A 724 17.54 13.54 18.44
C TRP A 724 16.50 14.47 17.84
N THR A 725 15.69 15.10 18.71
CA THR A 725 14.66 16.08 18.31
C THR A 725 15.10 17.48 18.74
N PHE A 726 14.79 18.52 17.96
CA PHE A 726 15.18 19.90 18.25
C PHE A 726 14.12 20.90 17.78
#